data_4074acec85daa61addfd5750d152112f
#
_entry.id   4074acec85daa61addfd5750d152112f
#
_cell.length_a   1.000
_cell.length_b   1.000
_cell.length_c   1.000
_cell.angle_alpha   90.00
_cell.angle_beta   90.00
_cell.angle_gamma   90.00
#
_symmetry.space_group_name_H-M   'P 1'
#
loop_
_entity.id
_entity.type
_entity.pdbx_description
1 polymer ?
#
loop_
_entity_poly.entity_id
_entity_poly.type
_entity_poly.pdbx_seq_one_letter_code
_entity_poly.pdbx_strand_id
1 'polypeptide(L)'
;MGISIIQEQHQIIIDTIRNITAGDWKVLVIDESSKKIIDNVVKEDDILNHNIANIERIEERRDMNPTMDAIYILSPQPHIVDCLMADVERRRYRKSFLVWTAVLDPQLRRKIDASPLAKQQIAGFETLSIDYFPRESHLVTFRDPWSFPVLYHPACNGLVRRHMQDLAQKVNTLRFISEELDEYVQWNPNFPPQSSRPQGMLVITDRSMDLMAPLIHEFTYQAMAHDLLPIKDGDKTTYRLKINEGTRDAEEKDMELAEKDKVWVENRHRHMKDTIDKLMGDFRRFLEKNPHFVNSDSNTTSLNAIKDMMAGLPQFQEMKETYSLHMNMAQACMDIFQNHKLNELSPIEQTMATGLDEDNRKPKNVLETVVRLLDDEAVTQSDRLRLIMMYLLYRDGVIPEDVKRLLAHASLPPKDAEIITNMELIGGRTSRGLKEPRRDNPPLFPQDTKAPVDEDSYMSRFNPVLKHMLENLCKGTLDQTVFPYVKPPLDPNEEALASQGSLRAAKPSWAGAGRRQVDNKQRIIVFMAGGATFSESRACYEVGAAANRDVFLATSHMLTPQLFVRQVGDLGVDKRRLDLPMERPAPRAPAHLFERERPTPPPAMVPGRGPSPHAPPPGPGGLPNRPQPSRPGGPMPAPPTQAMAGMSLGGGSSASINRPPAAAANGGADYRHHSPSSSFSHSAPGAGGKPYKPEKEKKKRHFLGLKK
;
A
#
# COMPACT_ATOMS: atom_id res chain seq x y z
N MET A 1 8.60 14.16 17.13
CA MET A 1 8.09 13.33 16.03
C MET A 1 8.65 11.93 16.26
N GLY A 2 7.82 10.88 16.13
CA GLY A 2 8.28 9.50 16.20
C GLY A 2 9.23 9.14 15.06
N ILE A 3 9.84 7.97 15.12
CA ILE A 3 10.72 7.44 14.08
C ILE A 3 9.86 7.17 12.83
N SER A 4 10.34 7.59 11.66
CA SER A 4 9.72 7.29 10.36
C SER A 4 10.68 6.45 9.53
N ILE A 5 10.26 5.23 9.15
CA ILE A 5 11.06 4.35 8.28
C ILE A 5 11.33 5.01 6.91
N ILE A 6 10.39 5.80 6.39
CA ILE A 6 10.58 6.56 5.15
C ILE A 6 11.75 7.52 5.28
N GLN A 7 11.80 8.29 6.38
CA GLN A 7 12.87 9.25 6.62
C GLN A 7 14.21 8.53 6.90
N GLU A 8 14.18 7.41 7.62
CA GLU A 8 15.38 6.60 7.88
C GLU A 8 15.98 6.07 6.56
N GLN A 9 15.16 5.47 5.69
CA GLN A 9 15.65 4.97 4.39
C GLN A 9 16.16 6.09 3.49
N HIS A 10 15.42 7.21 3.42
CA HIS A 10 15.86 8.42 2.72
C HIS A 10 17.25 8.88 3.21
N GLN A 11 17.41 8.98 4.52
CA GLN A 11 18.66 9.46 5.13
C GLN A 11 19.83 8.50 4.86
N ILE A 12 19.61 7.18 4.95
CA ILE A 12 20.62 6.16 4.63
C ILE A 12 21.13 6.36 3.20
N ILE A 13 20.23 6.50 2.22
CA ILE A 13 20.60 6.66 0.80
C ILE A 13 21.39 7.95 0.59
N ILE A 14 20.86 9.07 1.07
CA ILE A 14 21.49 10.39 0.89
C ILE A 14 22.84 10.48 1.62
N ASP A 15 22.93 9.99 2.85
CA ASP A 15 24.20 10.01 3.59
C ASP A 15 25.26 9.13 2.93
N THR A 16 24.90 7.98 2.37
CA THR A 16 25.83 7.13 1.63
C THR A 16 26.35 7.86 0.38
N ILE A 17 25.46 8.45 -0.42
CA ILE A 17 25.87 9.23 -1.60
C ILE A 17 26.81 10.37 -1.17
N ARG A 18 26.45 11.15 -0.16
CA ARG A 18 27.22 12.27 0.34
C ARG A 18 28.59 11.85 0.87
N ASN A 19 28.67 10.74 1.61
CA ASN A 19 29.92 10.23 2.17
C ASN A 19 30.87 9.74 1.06
N ILE A 20 30.33 9.09 0.00
CA ILE A 20 31.14 8.60 -1.10
C ILE A 20 31.55 9.75 -2.04
N THR A 21 30.68 10.72 -2.32
CA THR A 21 31.03 11.86 -3.14
C THR A 21 32.08 12.73 -2.48
N ALA A 22 31.95 12.98 -1.17
CA ALA A 22 32.87 13.78 -0.37
C ALA A 22 33.22 15.15 -1.03
N GLY A 23 32.27 15.71 -1.82
CA GLY A 23 32.43 16.95 -2.58
C GLY A 23 32.89 16.79 -4.02
N ASP A 24 33.34 15.61 -4.45
CA ASP A 24 33.72 15.32 -5.83
C ASP A 24 32.52 14.88 -6.68
N TRP A 25 32.46 15.32 -7.92
CA TRP A 25 31.45 14.91 -8.87
C TRP A 25 31.61 13.45 -9.30
N LYS A 26 30.52 12.68 -9.25
CA LYS A 26 30.48 11.27 -9.63
C LYS A 26 29.22 10.96 -10.45
N VAL A 27 29.24 9.83 -11.17
CA VAL A 27 28.05 9.28 -11.84
C VAL A 27 27.39 8.28 -10.93
N LEU A 28 26.07 8.33 -10.79
CA LEU A 28 25.29 7.32 -10.09
C LEU A 28 24.77 6.28 -11.08
N VAL A 29 25.10 5.01 -10.86
CA VAL A 29 24.64 3.88 -11.70
C VAL A 29 23.72 3.00 -10.86
N ILE A 30 22.51 2.79 -11.35
CA ILE A 30 21.44 2.04 -10.69
C ILE A 30 20.86 0.98 -11.62
N ASP A 31 20.25 -0.07 -11.07
CA ASP A 31 19.45 -1.03 -11.81
C ASP A 31 17.94 -0.78 -11.60
N GLU A 32 17.08 -1.49 -12.36
CA GLU A 32 15.64 -1.34 -12.29
C GLU A 32 15.07 -1.53 -10.87
N SER A 33 15.59 -2.52 -10.12
CA SER A 33 15.12 -2.82 -8.76
C SER A 33 15.57 -1.76 -7.76
N SER A 34 16.84 -1.37 -7.79
CA SER A 34 17.37 -0.31 -6.92
C SER A 34 16.73 1.05 -7.22
N LYS A 35 16.43 1.34 -8.50
CA LYS A 35 15.68 2.54 -8.89
C LYS A 35 14.34 2.62 -8.18
N LYS A 36 13.54 1.53 -8.19
CA LYS A 36 12.23 1.50 -7.52
C LYS A 36 12.32 1.73 -6.01
N ILE A 37 13.36 1.21 -5.37
CA ILE A 37 13.61 1.43 -3.94
C ILE A 37 13.94 2.91 -3.69
N ILE A 38 14.84 3.49 -4.49
CA ILE A 38 15.28 4.88 -4.36
C ILE A 38 14.12 5.84 -4.63
N ASP A 39 13.43 5.70 -5.77
CA ASP A 39 12.32 6.57 -6.19
C ASP A 39 11.13 6.55 -5.21
N ASN A 40 11.04 5.51 -4.36
CA ASN A 40 10.00 5.42 -3.34
C ASN A 40 10.19 6.45 -2.22
N VAL A 41 11.41 6.86 -1.91
CA VAL A 41 11.72 7.73 -0.76
C VAL A 41 12.55 8.96 -1.09
N VAL A 42 13.29 8.97 -2.20
CA VAL A 42 14.20 10.05 -2.61
C VAL A 42 13.78 10.60 -3.97
N LYS A 43 13.82 11.91 -4.14
CA LYS A 43 13.62 12.55 -5.44
C LYS A 43 14.95 12.65 -6.19
N GLU A 44 14.88 12.62 -7.51
CA GLU A 44 16.05 12.76 -8.37
C GLU A 44 16.82 14.05 -8.11
N ASP A 45 16.11 15.18 -7.92
CA ASP A 45 16.71 16.47 -7.60
C ASP A 45 17.53 16.42 -6.29
N ASP A 46 17.07 15.68 -5.28
CA ASP A 46 17.78 15.55 -4.01
C ASP A 46 19.11 14.81 -4.21
N ILE A 47 19.14 13.80 -5.09
CA ILE A 47 20.36 13.06 -5.45
C ILE A 47 21.35 13.97 -6.21
N LEU A 48 20.86 14.67 -7.23
CA LEU A 48 21.69 15.56 -8.06
C LEU A 48 22.34 16.68 -7.23
N ASN A 49 21.67 17.17 -6.19
CA ASN A 49 22.20 18.19 -5.27
C ASN A 49 23.41 17.70 -4.43
N HIS A 50 23.74 16.40 -4.45
CA HIS A 50 24.87 15.82 -3.69
C HIS A 50 26.04 15.43 -4.59
N ASN A 51 26.42 16.29 -5.55
CA ASN A 51 27.56 16.10 -6.46
C ASN A 51 27.41 14.87 -7.37
N ILE A 52 26.19 14.55 -7.78
CA ILE A 52 25.93 13.55 -8.81
C ILE A 52 25.74 14.29 -10.14
N ALA A 53 26.59 13.96 -11.10
CA ALA A 53 26.57 14.57 -12.43
C ALA A 53 25.49 14.02 -13.34
N ASN A 54 25.18 12.73 -13.21
CA ASN A 54 24.17 12.02 -13.99
C ASN A 54 23.75 10.75 -13.27
N ILE A 55 22.51 10.30 -13.54
CA ILE A 55 21.96 9.01 -13.06
C ILE A 55 21.78 8.11 -14.27
N GLU A 56 22.42 6.95 -14.27
CA GLU A 56 22.47 6.03 -15.40
C GLU A 56 21.94 4.65 -15.00
N ARG A 57 21.35 3.95 -15.97
CA ARG A 57 20.83 2.58 -15.81
C ARG A 57 21.87 1.58 -16.25
N ILE A 58 22.19 0.60 -15.37
CA ILE A 58 23.23 -0.40 -15.67
C ILE A 58 22.87 -1.29 -16.85
N GLU A 59 21.59 -1.54 -17.08
CA GLU A 59 21.08 -2.37 -18.16
C GLU A 59 21.06 -1.66 -19.52
N GLU A 60 21.17 -0.34 -19.54
CA GLU A 60 21.06 0.46 -20.76
C GLU A 60 22.41 0.68 -21.44
N ARG A 61 22.37 1.14 -22.71
CA ARG A 61 23.58 1.60 -23.40
C ARG A 61 24.04 2.90 -22.80
N ARG A 62 25.31 2.97 -22.43
CA ARG A 62 25.94 4.11 -21.79
C ARG A 62 27.28 4.40 -22.42
N ASP A 63 27.65 5.66 -22.48
CA ASP A 63 28.94 6.09 -22.98
C ASP A 63 30.07 5.76 -21.98
N MET A 64 31.28 5.65 -22.48
CA MET A 64 32.47 5.48 -21.65
C MET A 64 32.87 6.82 -21.03
N ASN A 65 33.12 6.83 -19.73
CA ASN A 65 33.58 8.01 -19.00
C ASN A 65 34.75 7.65 -18.05
N PRO A 66 35.94 7.34 -18.63
CA PRO A 66 37.10 6.88 -17.85
C PRO A 66 37.74 7.96 -16.98
N THR A 67 37.28 9.21 -17.06
CA THR A 67 37.78 10.33 -16.26
C THR A 67 36.99 10.54 -14.96
N MET A 68 35.76 10.01 -14.88
CA MET A 68 34.90 10.17 -13.73
C MET A 68 34.84 8.87 -12.91
N ASP A 69 34.59 9.01 -11.63
CA ASP A 69 34.26 7.90 -10.73
C ASP A 69 32.76 7.64 -10.76
N ALA A 70 32.34 6.40 -10.46
CA ALA A 70 30.95 6.01 -10.42
C ALA A 70 30.59 5.38 -9.06
N ILE A 71 29.38 5.71 -8.59
CA ILE A 71 28.71 5.03 -7.47
C ILE A 71 27.70 4.06 -8.07
N TYR A 72 27.81 2.80 -7.76
CA TYR A 72 26.86 1.76 -8.17
C TYR A 72 25.98 1.40 -7.00
N ILE A 73 24.68 1.79 -7.01
CA ILE A 73 23.69 1.31 -6.06
C ILE A 73 22.87 0.22 -6.75
N LEU A 74 23.14 -1.03 -6.40
CA LEU A 74 22.67 -2.18 -7.17
C LEU A 74 21.94 -3.21 -6.29
N SER A 75 20.98 -3.91 -6.91
CA SER A 75 20.36 -5.11 -6.31
C SER A 75 21.30 -6.32 -6.46
N PRO A 76 21.35 -7.25 -5.46
CA PRO A 76 22.26 -8.38 -5.46
C PRO A 76 21.79 -9.52 -6.37
N GLN A 77 21.48 -9.23 -7.63
CA GLN A 77 20.99 -10.21 -8.61
C GLN A 77 22.11 -10.69 -9.54
N PRO A 78 22.11 -11.98 -9.95
CA PRO A 78 23.19 -12.55 -10.79
C PRO A 78 23.43 -11.78 -12.10
N HIS A 79 22.36 -11.40 -12.81
CA HIS A 79 22.47 -10.68 -14.08
C HIS A 79 22.97 -9.24 -13.91
N ILE A 80 22.71 -8.61 -12.77
CA ILE A 80 23.22 -7.27 -12.44
C ILE A 80 24.72 -7.33 -12.16
N VAL A 81 25.18 -8.40 -11.47
CA VAL A 81 26.61 -8.66 -11.32
C VAL A 81 27.28 -8.88 -12.68
N ASP A 82 26.61 -9.56 -13.62
CA ASP A 82 27.13 -9.73 -14.98
C ASP A 82 27.25 -8.39 -15.72
N CYS A 83 26.27 -7.48 -15.58
CA CYS A 83 26.34 -6.13 -16.12
C CYS A 83 27.51 -5.34 -15.50
N LEU A 84 27.68 -5.40 -14.18
CA LEU A 84 28.78 -4.76 -13.48
C LEU A 84 30.13 -5.26 -13.98
N MET A 85 30.27 -6.58 -14.15
CA MET A 85 31.53 -7.19 -14.65
C MET A 85 31.84 -6.74 -16.07
N ALA A 86 30.82 -6.58 -16.93
CA ALA A 86 31.01 -6.03 -18.28
C ALA A 86 31.49 -4.57 -18.26
N ASP A 87 31.01 -3.76 -17.33
CA ASP A 87 31.50 -2.37 -17.15
C ASP A 87 32.95 -2.33 -16.66
N VAL A 88 33.32 -3.19 -15.73
CA VAL A 88 34.67 -3.34 -15.20
C VAL A 88 35.64 -3.79 -16.31
N GLU A 89 35.26 -4.76 -17.14
CA GLU A 89 36.09 -5.24 -18.26
C GLU A 89 36.34 -4.14 -19.30
N ARG A 90 35.35 -3.29 -19.53
CA ARG A 90 35.45 -2.14 -20.45
C ARG A 90 36.15 -0.90 -19.86
N ARG A 91 36.42 -0.94 -18.55
CA ARG A 91 36.94 0.24 -17.81
C ARG A 91 36.09 1.49 -18.04
N ARG A 92 34.77 1.35 -17.93
CA ARG A 92 33.82 2.41 -18.25
C ARG A 92 34.05 3.68 -17.43
N TYR A 93 34.41 3.54 -16.16
CA TYR A 93 34.71 4.65 -15.23
C TYR A 93 36.11 4.49 -14.63
N ARG A 94 36.64 5.56 -14.04
CA ARG A 94 37.98 5.60 -13.42
C ARG A 94 38.05 4.69 -12.20
N LYS A 95 37.11 4.90 -11.24
CA LYS A 95 36.94 4.09 -10.04
C LYS A 95 35.45 3.80 -9.81
N SER A 96 35.15 2.69 -9.16
CA SER A 96 33.79 2.24 -8.86
C SER A 96 33.60 2.04 -7.38
N PHE A 97 32.58 2.65 -6.80
CA PHE A 97 32.14 2.44 -5.43
C PHE A 97 30.87 1.58 -5.48
N LEU A 98 30.96 0.36 -4.97
CA LEU A 98 29.86 -0.58 -5.02
C LEU A 98 29.05 -0.50 -3.73
N VAL A 99 27.77 -0.28 -3.88
CA VAL A 99 26.78 -0.20 -2.81
C VAL A 99 25.65 -1.17 -3.14
N TRP A 100 25.40 -2.14 -2.30
CA TRP A 100 24.37 -3.15 -2.53
C TRP A 100 23.14 -2.85 -1.68
N THR A 101 21.94 -3.00 -2.26
CA THR A 101 20.67 -2.78 -1.56
C THR A 101 20.37 -3.84 -0.50
N ALA A 102 20.95 -5.04 -0.65
CA ALA A 102 20.90 -6.15 0.32
C ALA A 102 22.20 -6.95 0.27
N VAL A 103 22.33 -7.91 1.16
CA VAL A 103 23.53 -8.79 1.25
C VAL A 103 23.75 -9.55 -0.06
N LEU A 104 24.94 -9.46 -0.60
CA LEU A 104 25.33 -10.15 -1.83
C LEU A 104 25.65 -11.63 -1.53
N ASP A 105 25.08 -12.53 -2.35
CA ASP A 105 25.38 -13.96 -2.27
C ASP A 105 26.91 -14.22 -2.31
N PRO A 106 27.45 -15.08 -1.44
CA PRO A 106 28.89 -15.39 -1.39
C PRO A 106 29.48 -15.87 -2.71
N GLN A 107 28.69 -16.55 -3.57
CA GLN A 107 29.17 -17.00 -4.88
C GLN A 107 29.32 -15.83 -5.84
N LEU A 108 28.36 -14.89 -5.81
CA LEU A 108 28.43 -13.66 -6.60
C LEU A 108 29.57 -12.77 -6.13
N ARG A 109 29.80 -12.68 -4.82
CA ARG A 109 30.94 -11.96 -4.25
C ARG A 109 32.26 -12.54 -4.73
N ARG A 110 32.43 -13.87 -4.67
CA ARG A 110 33.64 -14.54 -5.19
C ARG A 110 33.88 -14.27 -6.67
N LYS A 111 32.81 -14.16 -7.48
CA LYS A 111 32.91 -13.82 -8.90
C LYS A 111 33.54 -12.45 -9.11
N ILE A 112 33.14 -11.45 -8.34
CA ILE A 112 33.71 -10.10 -8.37
C ILE A 112 35.16 -10.13 -7.90
N ASP A 113 35.42 -10.76 -6.76
CA ASP A 113 36.76 -10.85 -6.15
C ASP A 113 37.78 -11.64 -6.96
N ALA A 114 37.34 -12.57 -7.83
CA ALA A 114 38.20 -13.32 -8.71
C ALA A 114 38.77 -12.49 -9.86
N SER A 115 38.15 -11.33 -10.20
CA SER A 115 38.60 -10.48 -11.32
C SER A 115 39.75 -9.56 -10.89
N PRO A 116 40.93 -9.64 -11.53
CA PRO A 116 42.02 -8.69 -11.26
C PRO A 116 41.68 -7.25 -11.63
N LEU A 117 40.85 -7.04 -12.66
CA LEU A 117 40.40 -5.72 -13.08
C LEU A 117 39.44 -5.13 -12.05
N ALA A 118 38.53 -5.92 -11.50
CA ALA A 118 37.62 -5.46 -10.45
C ALA A 118 38.40 -4.99 -9.22
N LYS A 119 39.43 -5.73 -8.78
CA LYS A 119 40.31 -5.34 -7.67
C LYS A 119 41.02 -4.00 -7.88
N GLN A 120 41.31 -3.65 -9.12
CA GLN A 120 41.99 -2.36 -9.45
C GLN A 120 41.01 -1.20 -9.51
N GLN A 121 39.78 -1.44 -9.97
CA GLN A 121 38.80 -0.39 -10.22
C GLN A 121 37.86 -0.14 -9.02
N ILE A 122 37.56 -1.16 -8.21
CA ILE A 122 36.66 -1.03 -7.06
C ILE A 122 37.42 -0.33 -5.93
N ALA A 123 36.91 0.84 -5.55
CA ALA A 123 37.47 1.68 -4.48
C ALA A 123 36.69 1.53 -3.15
N GLY A 124 35.46 1.06 -3.18
CA GLY A 124 34.63 0.86 -2.00
C GLY A 124 33.62 -0.26 -2.21
N PHE A 125 33.21 -0.90 -1.11
CA PHE A 125 32.20 -1.95 -1.11
C PHE A 125 31.36 -1.83 0.16
N GLU A 126 30.05 -1.60 0.00
CA GLU A 126 29.12 -1.34 1.10
C GLU A 126 27.80 -2.05 0.85
N THR A 127 27.08 -2.39 1.94
CA THR A 127 25.72 -2.95 1.88
C THR A 127 24.80 -2.06 2.72
N LEU A 128 23.70 -1.58 2.13
CA LEU A 128 22.77 -0.66 2.80
C LEU A 128 21.63 -1.34 3.54
N SER A 129 21.31 -2.58 3.18
CA SER A 129 20.14 -3.29 3.72
C SER A 129 18.84 -2.48 3.63
N ILE A 130 18.49 -2.05 2.42
CA ILE A 130 17.31 -1.20 2.11
C ILE A 130 16.30 -1.89 1.17
N ASP A 131 16.36 -3.19 1.00
CA ASP A 131 15.48 -3.96 0.08
C ASP A 131 14.06 -4.13 0.66
N TYR A 132 13.38 -3.01 0.85
CA TYR A 132 12.00 -2.91 1.30
C TYR A 132 11.37 -1.60 0.84
N PHE A 133 10.03 -1.53 0.83
CA PHE A 133 9.26 -0.36 0.41
C PHE A 133 8.45 0.19 1.58
N PRO A 134 8.94 1.22 2.28
CA PRO A 134 8.14 1.90 3.29
C PRO A 134 6.96 2.60 2.61
N ARG A 135 5.77 2.29 3.10
CA ARG A 135 4.51 2.86 2.62
C ARG A 135 4.02 3.99 3.51
N GLU A 136 4.24 3.82 4.80
CA GLU A 136 3.91 4.78 5.85
C GLU A 136 5.05 4.84 6.86
N SER A 137 4.97 5.76 7.79
CA SER A 137 6.01 5.92 8.83
C SER A 137 6.29 4.64 9.61
N HIS A 138 5.28 3.78 9.82
CA HIS A 138 5.39 2.52 10.57
C HIS A 138 4.93 1.29 9.76
N LEU A 139 4.73 1.43 8.46
CA LEU A 139 4.28 0.36 7.57
C LEU A 139 5.27 0.13 6.43
N VAL A 140 5.70 -1.12 6.27
CA VAL A 140 6.60 -1.58 5.22
C VAL A 140 5.95 -2.71 4.43
N THR A 141 6.09 -2.66 3.11
CA THR A 141 5.72 -3.76 2.23
C THR A 141 6.90 -4.25 1.40
N PHE A 142 6.86 -5.51 0.98
CA PHE A 142 7.84 -6.07 0.05
C PHE A 142 7.33 -6.08 -1.39
N ARG A 143 6.08 -5.60 -1.62
CA ARG A 143 5.39 -5.61 -2.93
C ARG A 143 5.34 -6.99 -3.59
N ASP A 144 5.19 -8.03 -2.78
CA ASP A 144 5.15 -9.42 -3.21
C ASP A 144 3.73 -10.03 -3.07
N PRO A 145 2.73 -9.62 -3.88
CA PRO A 145 1.36 -10.15 -3.77
C PRO A 145 1.26 -11.64 -4.10
N TRP A 146 2.23 -12.18 -4.87
CA TRP A 146 2.37 -13.60 -5.16
C TRP A 146 2.82 -14.44 -3.95
N SER A 147 3.20 -13.79 -2.85
CA SER A 147 3.49 -14.45 -1.57
C SER A 147 2.30 -15.27 -1.05
N PHE A 148 1.07 -14.76 -1.20
CA PHE A 148 -0.13 -15.44 -0.76
C PHE A 148 -0.32 -16.81 -1.45
N PRO A 149 -0.39 -16.91 -2.78
CA PRO A 149 -0.50 -18.23 -3.42
C PRO A 149 0.73 -19.12 -3.19
N VAL A 150 1.93 -18.58 -3.06
CA VAL A 150 3.10 -19.41 -2.75
C VAL A 150 2.98 -20.07 -1.38
N LEU A 151 2.44 -19.36 -0.38
CA LEU A 151 2.30 -19.89 0.98
C LEU A 151 1.16 -20.90 1.12
N TYR A 152 0.04 -20.69 0.43
CA TYR A 152 -1.20 -21.42 0.71
C TYR A 152 -1.68 -22.34 -0.43
N HIS A 153 -1.15 -22.20 -1.65
CA HIS A 153 -1.58 -23.04 -2.76
C HIS A 153 -0.93 -24.44 -2.67
N PRO A 154 -1.70 -25.53 -2.69
CA PRO A 154 -1.17 -26.90 -2.47
C PRO A 154 -0.05 -27.30 -3.44
N ALA A 155 -0.12 -26.87 -4.70
CA ALA A 155 0.92 -27.19 -5.69
C ALA A 155 2.19 -26.33 -5.54
N CYS A 156 2.23 -25.36 -4.63
CA CYS A 156 3.37 -24.49 -4.38
C CYS A 156 4.27 -24.96 -3.21
N ASN A 157 3.95 -26.07 -2.54
CA ASN A 157 4.71 -26.57 -1.37
C ASN A 157 6.22 -26.65 -1.61
N GLY A 158 6.67 -27.00 -2.82
CA GLY A 158 8.09 -27.03 -3.17
C GLY A 158 8.77 -25.65 -3.24
N LEU A 159 8.00 -24.58 -3.33
CA LEU A 159 8.51 -23.21 -3.39
C LEU A 159 8.54 -22.52 -2.02
N VAL A 160 7.72 -22.99 -1.06
CA VAL A 160 7.50 -22.32 0.24
C VAL A 160 8.83 -22.09 0.96
N ARG A 161 9.71 -23.11 1.03
CA ARG A 161 10.98 -22.99 1.76
C ARG A 161 11.86 -21.87 1.18
N ARG A 162 12.00 -21.83 -0.15
CA ARG A 162 12.80 -20.81 -0.83
C ARG A 162 12.19 -19.42 -0.61
N HIS A 163 10.86 -19.33 -0.76
CA HIS A 163 10.15 -18.07 -0.54
C HIS A 163 10.30 -17.56 0.91
N MET A 164 10.21 -18.47 1.90
CA MET A 164 10.42 -18.10 3.30
C MET A 164 11.86 -17.64 3.57
N GLN A 165 12.84 -18.19 2.89
CA GLN A 165 14.22 -17.70 2.95
C GLN A 165 14.36 -16.29 2.37
N ASP A 166 13.74 -16.03 1.22
CA ASP A 166 13.72 -14.69 0.60
C ASP A 166 13.02 -13.67 1.50
N LEU A 167 11.88 -14.03 2.09
CA LEU A 167 11.17 -13.17 3.07
C LEU A 167 12.00 -12.95 4.34
N ALA A 168 12.64 -13.99 4.86
CA ALA A 168 13.51 -13.87 6.04
C ALA A 168 14.69 -12.91 5.77
N GLN A 169 15.28 -12.97 4.57
CA GLN A 169 16.33 -12.03 4.18
C GLN A 169 15.81 -10.58 4.15
N LYS A 170 14.62 -10.34 3.58
CA LYS A 170 13.96 -9.02 3.57
C LYS A 170 13.62 -8.55 4.99
N VAL A 171 13.12 -9.41 5.86
CA VAL A 171 12.85 -9.09 7.27
C VAL A 171 14.13 -8.83 8.04
N ASN A 172 15.21 -9.56 7.75
CA ASN A 172 16.54 -9.30 8.35
C ASN A 172 17.06 -7.90 8.00
N THR A 173 16.75 -7.38 6.82
CA THR A 173 17.12 -5.98 6.50
C THR A 173 16.44 -4.97 7.42
N LEU A 174 15.22 -5.25 7.88
CA LEU A 174 14.51 -4.46 8.89
C LEU A 174 15.04 -4.69 10.31
N ARG A 175 15.59 -5.89 10.58
CA ARG A 175 16.05 -6.29 11.90
C ARG A 175 17.44 -5.74 12.25
N PHE A 176 18.15 -5.11 11.33
CA PHE A 176 19.55 -4.74 11.50
C PHE A 176 20.45 -5.91 11.98
N ILE A 177 20.96 -6.71 11.03
CA ILE A 177 22.25 -7.36 11.18
C ILE A 177 22.35 -8.28 12.41
N SER A 178 21.66 -9.44 12.43
CA SER A 178 21.92 -10.33 13.58
C SER A 178 23.03 -11.36 13.33
N GLU A 179 23.18 -11.89 12.12
CA GLU A 179 24.17 -12.94 11.87
C GLU A 179 25.54 -12.38 11.44
N GLU A 180 25.59 -11.40 10.53
CA GLU A 180 26.81 -10.66 10.23
C GLU A 180 27.31 -9.86 11.44
N LEU A 181 26.39 -9.40 12.30
CA LEU A 181 26.74 -8.76 13.54
C LEU A 181 27.32 -9.74 14.56
N ASP A 182 26.80 -10.96 14.63
CA ASP A 182 27.34 -12.00 15.49
C ASP A 182 28.77 -12.39 15.05
N GLU A 183 29.03 -12.48 13.73
CA GLU A 183 30.40 -12.63 13.20
C GLU A 183 31.25 -11.39 13.47
N TYR A 184 30.75 -10.19 13.20
CA TYR A 184 31.48 -8.94 13.44
C TYR A 184 31.75 -8.70 14.92
N VAL A 185 30.81 -9.06 15.80
CA VAL A 185 31.00 -9.01 17.27
C VAL A 185 32.07 -9.99 17.75
N GLN A 186 32.16 -11.19 17.14
CA GLN A 186 33.24 -12.14 17.44
C GLN A 186 34.63 -11.55 17.11
N TRP A 187 34.73 -10.77 16.02
CA TRP A 187 35.97 -10.14 15.59
C TRP A 187 36.24 -8.79 16.29
N ASN A 188 35.19 -8.14 16.79
CA ASN A 188 35.26 -6.83 17.46
C ASN A 188 34.49 -6.87 18.79
N PRO A 189 35.11 -7.33 19.89
CA PRO A 189 34.41 -7.51 21.18
C PRO A 189 33.85 -6.22 21.78
N ASN A 190 34.22 -5.04 21.27
CA ASN A 190 33.69 -3.75 21.70
C ASN A 190 32.52 -3.23 20.84
N PHE A 191 32.05 -4.03 19.89
CA PHE A 191 30.89 -3.74 19.03
C PHE A 191 29.74 -4.69 19.36
N PRO A 192 28.46 -4.28 19.33
CA PRO A 192 28.02 -2.90 19.12
C PRO A 192 28.31 -2.03 20.37
N PRO A 193 28.48 -0.71 20.17
CA PRO A 193 28.53 0.18 21.32
C PRO A 193 27.24 -0.03 22.12
N GLN A 194 27.37 -0.19 23.44
CA GLN A 194 26.23 -0.45 24.31
C GLN A 194 25.08 0.50 23.98
N SER A 195 24.01 -0.03 23.44
CA SER A 195 22.81 0.72 23.11
C SER A 195 22.07 1.02 24.41
N SER A 196 21.74 2.29 24.64
CA SER A 196 20.83 2.67 25.71
C SER A 196 19.36 2.32 25.43
N ARG A 197 19.06 1.74 24.26
CA ARG A 197 17.70 1.34 23.88
C ARG A 197 17.39 -0.07 24.37
N PRO A 198 16.15 -0.31 24.85
CA PRO A 198 15.69 -1.66 25.14
C PRO A 198 15.78 -2.56 23.91
N GLN A 199 16.04 -3.85 24.13
CA GLN A 199 16.07 -4.84 23.05
C GLN A 199 14.74 -4.84 22.29
N GLY A 200 14.82 -4.82 20.95
CA GLY A 200 13.66 -4.92 20.07
C GLY A 200 13.06 -6.32 20.07
N MET A 201 11.79 -6.43 19.74
CA MET A 201 11.08 -7.70 19.57
C MET A 201 10.64 -7.87 18.11
N LEU A 202 10.82 -9.08 17.58
CA LEU A 202 10.28 -9.49 16.29
C LEU A 202 9.15 -10.50 16.52
N VAL A 203 7.96 -10.20 16.04
CA VAL A 203 6.79 -11.08 16.05
C VAL A 203 6.55 -11.56 14.63
N ILE A 204 6.48 -12.86 14.41
CA ILE A 204 6.21 -13.47 13.11
C ILE A 204 4.83 -14.12 13.18
N THR A 205 3.97 -13.74 12.24
CA THR A 205 2.63 -14.31 12.10
C THR A 205 2.25 -14.40 10.62
N ASP A 206 1.13 -15.04 10.33
CA ASP A 206 0.62 -15.16 8.96
C ASP A 206 -0.88 -14.87 8.86
N ARG A 207 -1.40 -14.84 7.64
CA ARG A 207 -2.80 -14.49 7.38
C ARG A 207 -3.81 -15.45 8.02
N SER A 208 -3.45 -16.69 8.30
CA SER A 208 -4.35 -17.67 8.90
C SER A 208 -4.77 -17.32 10.35
N MET A 209 -4.03 -16.43 11.00
CA MET A 209 -4.33 -15.96 12.35
C MET A 209 -5.69 -15.24 12.45
N ASP A 210 -6.07 -14.50 11.42
CA ASP A 210 -7.32 -13.74 11.39
C ASP A 210 -7.89 -13.70 9.97
N LEU A 211 -8.95 -14.47 9.73
CA LEU A 211 -9.65 -14.54 8.46
C LEU A 211 -10.86 -13.59 8.39
N MET A 212 -11.25 -12.97 9.52
CA MET A 212 -12.32 -11.98 9.54
C MET A 212 -11.86 -10.59 9.12
N ALA A 213 -10.67 -10.15 9.56
CA ALA A 213 -10.13 -8.83 9.27
C ALA A 213 -10.10 -8.47 7.77
N PRO A 214 -9.75 -9.37 6.83
CA PRO A 214 -9.77 -9.04 5.40
C PRO A 214 -11.17 -9.12 4.75
N LEU A 215 -12.21 -9.55 5.46
CA LEU A 215 -13.57 -9.68 4.93
C LEU A 215 -14.52 -8.59 5.42
N ILE A 216 -14.33 -8.09 6.64
CA ILE A 216 -15.24 -7.14 7.28
C ILE A 216 -15.12 -5.74 6.66
N HIS A 217 -16.25 -5.02 6.56
CA HIS A 217 -16.22 -3.60 6.22
C HIS A 217 -15.68 -2.79 7.40
N GLU A 218 -14.66 -2.00 7.14
CA GLU A 218 -14.07 -1.08 8.10
C GLU A 218 -14.33 0.37 7.69
N PHE A 219 -14.81 1.20 8.62
CA PHE A 219 -15.21 2.58 8.34
C PHE A 219 -14.20 3.63 8.79
N THR A 220 -12.95 3.26 9.01
CA THR A 220 -11.86 4.24 9.04
C THR A 220 -11.52 4.70 7.64
N TYR A 221 -11.13 5.96 7.48
CA TYR A 221 -11.01 6.59 6.17
C TYR A 221 -10.14 5.81 5.18
N GLN A 222 -8.95 5.39 5.59
CA GLN A 222 -8.03 4.64 4.72
C GLN A 222 -8.57 3.26 4.34
N ALA A 223 -9.05 2.50 5.31
CA ALA A 223 -9.56 1.16 5.06
C ALA A 223 -10.82 1.21 4.17
N MET A 224 -11.76 2.13 4.47
CA MET A 224 -12.96 2.33 3.69
C MET A 224 -12.66 2.79 2.26
N ALA A 225 -11.73 3.74 2.08
CA ALA A 225 -11.36 4.22 0.77
C ALA A 225 -10.73 3.11 -0.10
N HIS A 226 -9.84 2.28 0.48
CA HIS A 226 -9.22 1.18 -0.25
C HIS A 226 -10.15 -0.01 -0.52
N ASP A 227 -11.21 -0.18 0.26
CA ASP A 227 -12.25 -1.19 0.00
C ASP A 227 -13.22 -0.73 -1.10
N LEU A 228 -13.71 0.50 -1.02
CA LEU A 228 -14.82 0.98 -1.83
C LEU A 228 -14.40 1.72 -3.11
N LEU A 229 -13.25 2.40 -3.10
CA LEU A 229 -12.83 3.23 -4.22
C LEU A 229 -11.81 2.53 -5.13
N PRO A 230 -11.77 2.88 -6.43
CA PRO A 230 -10.82 2.30 -7.39
C PRO A 230 -9.40 2.88 -7.21
N ILE A 231 -8.84 2.74 -6.01
CA ILE A 231 -7.47 3.14 -5.72
C ILE A 231 -6.52 2.16 -6.39
N LYS A 232 -5.57 2.70 -7.15
CA LYS A 232 -4.50 1.91 -7.78
C LYS A 232 -3.32 1.82 -6.83
N ASP A 233 -2.95 0.59 -6.49
CA ASP A 233 -1.81 0.29 -5.64
C ASP A 233 -0.68 -0.33 -6.47
N GLY A 234 0.31 0.47 -6.83
CA GLY A 234 1.46 0.09 -7.65
C GLY A 234 2.75 0.66 -7.05
N ASP A 235 3.63 1.19 -7.90
CA ASP A 235 4.81 1.93 -7.43
C ASP A 235 4.43 3.17 -6.61
N LYS A 236 3.31 3.78 -6.98
CA LYS A 236 2.64 4.83 -6.20
C LYS A 236 1.18 4.45 -5.98
N THR A 237 0.65 4.81 -4.81
CA THR A 237 -0.78 4.68 -4.53
C THR A 237 -1.47 5.91 -5.08
N THR A 238 -2.39 5.73 -6.03
CA THR A 238 -3.08 6.83 -6.71
C THR A 238 -4.59 6.63 -6.76
N TYR A 239 -5.30 7.74 -6.65
CA TYR A 239 -6.74 7.83 -6.90
C TYR A 239 -7.00 8.78 -8.07
N ARG A 240 -7.86 8.37 -9.00
CA ARG A 240 -8.22 9.18 -10.17
C ARG A 240 -9.34 10.14 -9.81
N LEU A 241 -8.98 11.42 -9.74
CA LEU A 241 -9.91 12.50 -9.44
C LEU A 241 -10.39 13.15 -10.74
N LYS A 242 -11.71 13.39 -10.85
CA LYS A 242 -12.30 14.24 -11.87
C LYS A 242 -12.35 15.67 -11.37
N ILE A 243 -11.63 16.56 -12.03
CA ILE A 243 -11.55 17.98 -11.72
C ILE A 243 -12.50 18.73 -12.67
N ASN A 244 -13.21 19.74 -12.15
CA ASN A 244 -14.12 20.60 -12.92
C ASN A 244 -15.24 19.82 -13.64
N GLU A 245 -15.81 18.81 -12.98
CA GLU A 245 -16.95 18.05 -13.50
C GLU A 245 -18.10 18.98 -13.89
N GLY A 246 -18.63 18.83 -15.12
CA GLY A 246 -19.71 19.70 -15.64
C GLY A 246 -19.24 20.97 -16.36
N THR A 247 -17.96 21.26 -16.44
CA THR A 247 -17.38 22.36 -17.22
C THR A 247 -16.73 21.86 -18.52
N ARG A 248 -16.42 22.81 -19.45
CA ARG A 248 -15.68 22.47 -20.69
C ARG A 248 -14.24 22.04 -20.43
N ASP A 249 -13.71 22.32 -19.25
CA ASP A 249 -12.34 22.04 -18.81
C ASP A 249 -12.30 20.86 -17.81
N ALA A 250 -13.22 19.90 -17.97
CA ALA A 250 -13.22 18.68 -17.15
C ALA A 250 -11.97 17.85 -17.47
N GLU A 251 -11.14 17.59 -16.46
CA GLU A 251 -9.89 16.83 -16.56
C GLU A 251 -9.88 15.69 -15.52
N GLU A 252 -9.33 14.53 -15.91
CA GLU A 252 -9.04 13.44 -14.98
C GLU A 252 -7.55 13.48 -14.60
N LYS A 253 -7.27 13.54 -13.30
CA LYS A 253 -5.91 13.58 -12.76
C LYS A 253 -5.69 12.45 -11.76
N ASP A 254 -4.62 11.68 -11.93
CA ASP A 254 -4.21 10.68 -10.95
C ASP A 254 -3.49 11.40 -9.78
N MET A 255 -4.14 11.41 -8.61
CA MET A 255 -3.65 12.05 -7.39
C MET A 255 -2.97 11.00 -6.50
N GLU A 256 -1.78 11.32 -5.99
CA GLU A 256 -1.01 10.41 -5.14
C GLU A 256 -1.41 10.51 -3.67
N LEU A 257 -1.70 9.36 -3.04
CA LEU A 257 -1.95 9.22 -1.61
C LEU A 257 -0.66 8.78 -0.91
N ALA A 258 0.03 9.71 -0.27
CA ALA A 258 1.35 9.47 0.33
C ALA A 258 1.55 10.25 1.64
N GLU A 259 2.61 9.91 2.39
CA GLU A 259 2.99 10.58 3.65
C GLU A 259 3.30 12.08 3.52
N LYS A 260 3.54 12.59 2.30
CA LYS A 260 3.68 14.02 2.05
C LYS A 260 2.36 14.78 2.17
N ASP A 261 1.23 14.09 2.01
CA ASP A 261 -0.10 14.66 2.15
C ASP A 261 -0.51 14.69 3.64
N LYS A 262 -0.46 15.87 4.23
CA LYS A 262 -0.78 16.07 5.65
C LYS A 262 -2.25 15.76 5.95
N VAL A 263 -3.16 16.07 5.03
CA VAL A 263 -4.58 15.81 5.21
C VAL A 263 -4.83 14.29 5.25
N TRP A 264 -4.17 13.54 4.37
CA TRP A 264 -4.21 12.08 4.39
C TRP A 264 -3.67 11.52 5.71
N VAL A 265 -2.46 11.89 6.09
CA VAL A 265 -1.78 11.38 7.30
C VAL A 265 -2.56 11.66 8.58
N GLU A 266 -3.15 12.85 8.70
CA GLU A 266 -3.92 13.22 9.88
C GLU A 266 -5.28 12.51 10.01
N ASN A 267 -5.87 12.08 8.87
CA ASN A 267 -7.24 11.55 8.85
C ASN A 267 -7.33 10.06 8.54
N ARG A 268 -6.33 9.44 7.94
CA ARG A 268 -6.39 8.06 7.43
C ARG A 268 -6.87 7.02 8.45
N HIS A 269 -6.55 7.20 9.74
CA HIS A 269 -6.93 6.27 10.80
C HIS A 269 -8.20 6.70 11.57
N ARG A 270 -8.80 7.86 11.21
CA ARG A 270 -10.05 8.32 11.82
C ARG A 270 -11.24 7.61 11.21
N HIS A 271 -12.31 7.48 11.99
CA HIS A 271 -13.60 7.06 11.46
C HIS A 271 -14.06 8.05 10.37
N MET A 272 -14.76 7.56 9.34
CA MET A 272 -15.18 8.39 8.21
C MET A 272 -16.02 9.59 8.65
N LYS A 273 -16.93 9.42 9.62
CA LYS A 273 -17.72 10.51 10.22
C LYS A 273 -16.81 11.62 10.76
N ASP A 274 -15.84 11.24 11.62
CA ASP A 274 -14.91 12.21 12.23
C ASP A 274 -14.00 12.86 11.18
N THR A 275 -13.67 12.13 10.12
CA THR A 275 -12.88 12.65 9.00
C THR A 275 -13.66 13.74 8.25
N ILE A 276 -14.93 13.48 7.92
CA ILE A 276 -15.82 14.44 7.26
C ILE A 276 -15.98 15.69 8.13
N ASP A 277 -16.29 15.53 9.42
CA ASP A 277 -16.47 16.64 10.35
C ASP A 277 -15.18 17.47 10.47
N LYS A 278 -14.03 16.83 10.51
CA LYS A 278 -12.74 17.53 10.53
C LYS A 278 -12.45 18.27 9.23
N LEU A 279 -12.63 17.63 8.07
CA LEU A 279 -12.43 18.28 6.76
C LEU A 279 -13.32 19.51 6.61
N MET A 280 -14.60 19.38 6.99
CA MET A 280 -15.54 20.51 6.99
C MET A 280 -15.13 21.61 7.98
N GLY A 281 -14.68 21.24 9.17
CA GLY A 281 -14.22 22.19 10.18
C GLY A 281 -12.93 22.91 9.77
N ASP A 282 -11.98 22.23 9.18
CA ASP A 282 -10.74 22.81 8.68
C ASP A 282 -11.00 23.79 7.53
N PHE A 283 -11.93 23.44 6.64
CA PHE A 283 -12.33 24.32 5.55
C PHE A 283 -13.08 25.57 6.04
N ARG A 284 -14.00 25.43 7.01
CA ARG A 284 -14.67 26.60 7.64
C ARG A 284 -13.64 27.53 8.29
N ARG A 285 -12.68 27.01 9.05
CA ARG A 285 -11.59 27.80 9.64
C ARG A 285 -10.74 28.50 8.59
N PHE A 286 -10.56 27.88 7.43
CA PHE A 286 -9.90 28.52 6.30
C PHE A 286 -10.71 29.72 5.78
N LEU A 287 -12.02 29.57 5.60
CA LEU A 287 -12.90 30.65 5.17
C LEU A 287 -12.94 31.82 6.19
N GLU A 288 -12.99 31.52 7.48
CA GLU A 288 -12.94 32.52 8.55
C GLU A 288 -11.65 33.37 8.51
N LYS A 289 -10.52 32.73 8.20
CA LYS A 289 -9.23 33.43 8.03
C LYS A 289 -9.13 34.22 6.73
N ASN A 290 -9.99 33.93 5.77
CA ASN A 290 -9.97 34.51 4.44
C ASN A 290 -11.39 35.03 4.04
N PRO A 291 -11.93 36.06 4.72
CA PRO A 291 -13.31 36.50 4.55
C PRO A 291 -13.64 37.02 3.14
N HIS A 292 -12.63 37.34 2.32
CA HIS A 292 -12.81 37.77 0.94
C HIS A 292 -13.39 36.70 0.01
N PHE A 293 -13.46 35.44 0.44
CA PHE A 293 -14.00 34.33 -0.34
C PHE A 293 -15.42 33.92 0.03
N VAL A 294 -16.01 34.56 1.04
CA VAL A 294 -17.37 34.25 1.50
C VAL A 294 -18.37 35.13 0.73
N ASN A 295 -19.04 34.55 -0.28
CA ASN A 295 -20.26 35.12 -0.81
C ASN A 295 -21.39 34.91 0.19
N SER A 296 -22.14 35.94 0.49
CA SER A 296 -23.10 36.08 1.63
C SER A 296 -24.24 35.04 1.67
N ASP A 297 -24.42 34.20 0.67
CA ASP A 297 -25.59 33.34 0.50
C ASP A 297 -25.34 31.83 0.56
N SER A 298 -24.10 31.39 0.85
CA SER A 298 -23.78 29.95 0.83
C SER A 298 -23.91 29.30 2.20
N ASN A 299 -24.88 28.41 2.34
CA ASN A 299 -25.09 27.59 3.50
C ASN A 299 -24.01 26.45 3.53
N THR A 300 -22.96 26.64 4.34
CA THR A 300 -21.78 25.74 4.41
C THR A 300 -22.02 24.45 5.22
N THR A 301 -23.24 23.95 5.27
CA THR A 301 -23.62 22.82 6.13
C THR A 301 -23.46 21.46 5.48
N SER A 302 -23.26 21.39 4.17
CA SER A 302 -23.09 20.10 3.47
C SER A 302 -21.73 19.98 2.77
N LEU A 303 -21.24 18.77 2.63
CA LEU A 303 -19.99 18.46 1.93
C LEU A 303 -20.03 18.93 0.46
N ASN A 304 -21.17 18.78 -0.21
CA ASN A 304 -21.37 19.24 -1.59
C ASN A 304 -21.31 20.77 -1.71
N ALA A 305 -21.92 21.51 -0.79
CA ALA A 305 -21.86 22.98 -0.79
C ALA A 305 -20.43 23.50 -0.62
N ILE A 306 -19.62 22.84 0.20
CA ILE A 306 -18.19 23.16 0.37
C ILE A 306 -17.40 22.83 -0.91
N LYS A 307 -17.69 21.71 -1.55
CA LYS A 307 -17.08 21.31 -2.82
C LYS A 307 -17.34 22.35 -3.92
N ASP A 308 -18.57 22.80 -4.06
CA ASP A 308 -18.96 23.82 -5.04
C ASP A 308 -18.28 25.18 -4.78
N MET A 309 -18.16 25.55 -3.50
CA MET A 309 -17.45 26.77 -3.10
C MET A 309 -15.96 26.70 -3.41
N MET A 310 -15.33 25.55 -3.18
CA MET A 310 -13.92 25.32 -3.50
C MET A 310 -13.64 25.42 -5.00
N ALA A 311 -14.59 25.03 -5.85
CA ALA A 311 -14.44 25.13 -7.30
C ALA A 311 -14.20 26.59 -7.76
N GLY A 312 -14.70 27.58 -7.02
CA GLY A 312 -14.57 29.02 -7.30
C GLY A 312 -13.25 29.68 -6.84
N LEU A 313 -12.27 28.94 -6.26
CA LEU A 313 -11.07 29.54 -5.65
C LEU A 313 -9.80 29.33 -6.51
N PRO A 314 -9.46 30.23 -7.44
CA PRO A 314 -8.30 30.02 -8.32
C PRO A 314 -6.93 30.30 -7.67
N GLN A 315 -6.86 31.02 -6.56
CA GLN A 315 -5.59 31.53 -6.01
C GLN A 315 -4.88 30.57 -5.03
N PHE A 316 -5.53 29.46 -4.61
CA PHE A 316 -4.97 28.48 -3.64
C PHE A 316 -4.98 27.08 -4.22
N GLN A 317 -4.37 26.92 -5.40
CA GLN A 317 -4.51 25.71 -6.21
C GLN A 317 -4.07 24.43 -5.49
N GLU A 318 -2.93 24.43 -4.81
CA GLU A 318 -2.41 23.25 -4.12
C GLU A 318 -3.32 22.81 -2.96
N MET A 319 -3.75 23.77 -2.14
CA MET A 319 -4.65 23.49 -1.02
C MET A 319 -6.04 23.07 -1.51
N LYS A 320 -6.55 23.74 -2.56
CA LYS A 320 -7.79 23.37 -3.25
C LYS A 320 -7.74 21.94 -3.76
N GLU A 321 -6.66 21.55 -4.46
CA GLU A 321 -6.49 20.22 -5.00
C GLU A 321 -6.48 19.16 -3.87
N THR A 322 -5.74 19.40 -2.79
CA THR A 322 -5.65 18.46 -1.66
C THR A 322 -7.00 18.27 -0.95
N TYR A 323 -7.66 19.38 -0.54
CA TYR A 323 -8.95 19.26 0.13
C TYR A 323 -10.05 18.73 -0.81
N SER A 324 -10.05 19.13 -2.08
CA SER A 324 -10.96 18.60 -3.09
C SER A 324 -10.80 17.10 -3.28
N LEU A 325 -9.55 16.58 -3.29
CA LEU A 325 -9.28 15.15 -3.33
C LEU A 325 -9.99 14.42 -2.18
N HIS A 326 -9.72 14.83 -0.94
CA HIS A 326 -10.24 14.13 0.24
C HIS A 326 -11.76 14.28 0.41
N MET A 327 -12.34 15.44 0.05
CA MET A 327 -13.79 15.63 0.06
C MET A 327 -14.48 14.78 -1.00
N ASN A 328 -13.90 14.67 -2.22
CA ASN A 328 -14.45 13.80 -3.26
C ASN A 328 -14.37 12.34 -2.87
N MET A 329 -13.24 11.89 -2.29
CA MET A 329 -13.08 10.51 -1.82
C MET A 329 -14.09 10.21 -0.71
N ALA A 330 -14.23 11.09 0.28
CA ALA A 330 -15.19 10.92 1.37
C ALA A 330 -16.63 10.86 0.86
N GLN A 331 -17.00 11.76 -0.07
CA GLN A 331 -18.35 11.76 -0.68
C GLN A 331 -18.59 10.46 -1.45
N ALA A 332 -17.63 10.03 -2.29
CA ALA A 332 -17.75 8.80 -3.06
C ALA A 332 -17.90 7.56 -2.14
N CYS A 333 -17.15 7.52 -1.02
CA CYS A 333 -17.31 6.47 -0.01
C CYS A 333 -18.71 6.47 0.59
N MET A 334 -19.26 7.64 0.93
CA MET A 334 -20.60 7.77 1.52
C MET A 334 -21.72 7.45 0.54
N ASP A 335 -21.55 7.79 -0.73
CA ASP A 335 -22.50 7.42 -1.78
C ASP A 335 -22.57 5.89 -1.94
N ILE A 336 -21.42 5.21 -1.97
CA ILE A 336 -21.35 3.75 -2.02
C ILE A 336 -21.93 3.14 -0.73
N PHE A 337 -21.59 3.68 0.44
CA PHE A 337 -22.11 3.23 1.72
C PHE A 337 -23.65 3.21 1.76
N GLN A 338 -24.28 4.24 1.20
CA GLN A 338 -25.74 4.34 1.13
C GLN A 338 -26.31 3.42 0.05
N ASN A 339 -25.74 3.44 -1.16
CA ASN A 339 -26.25 2.70 -2.31
C ASN A 339 -26.15 1.18 -2.14
N HIS A 340 -25.09 0.70 -1.48
CA HIS A 340 -24.87 -0.74 -1.21
C HIS A 340 -25.40 -1.17 0.16
N LYS A 341 -26.14 -0.30 0.86
CA LYS A 341 -26.74 -0.58 2.18
C LYS A 341 -25.73 -1.09 3.22
N LEU A 342 -24.53 -0.53 3.24
CA LEU A 342 -23.50 -0.95 4.19
C LEU A 342 -23.90 -0.68 5.65
N ASN A 343 -24.82 0.27 5.87
CA ASN A 343 -25.43 0.52 7.18
C ASN A 343 -26.29 -0.65 7.71
N GLU A 344 -26.87 -1.46 6.80
CA GLU A 344 -27.62 -2.68 7.20
C GLU A 344 -26.72 -3.91 7.25
N LEU A 345 -25.68 -3.96 6.40
CA LEU A 345 -24.75 -5.07 6.29
C LEU A 345 -23.77 -5.12 7.47
N SER A 346 -23.18 -3.98 7.82
CA SER A 346 -22.13 -3.90 8.83
C SER A 346 -22.53 -4.40 10.22
N PRO A 347 -23.71 -4.12 10.78
CA PRO A 347 -24.08 -4.65 12.11
C PRO A 347 -24.04 -6.16 12.22
N ILE A 348 -24.45 -6.88 11.17
CA ILE A 348 -24.38 -8.34 11.17
C ILE A 348 -22.98 -8.88 10.96
N GLU A 349 -22.15 -8.19 10.15
CA GLU A 349 -20.73 -8.50 10.02
C GLU A 349 -20.00 -8.35 11.36
N GLN A 350 -20.23 -7.22 12.05
CA GLN A 350 -19.68 -6.98 13.39
C GLN A 350 -20.13 -8.05 14.39
N THR A 351 -21.39 -8.45 14.32
CA THR A 351 -21.94 -9.51 15.16
C THR A 351 -21.28 -10.86 14.90
N MET A 352 -21.03 -11.20 13.64
CA MET A 352 -20.33 -12.45 13.29
C MET A 352 -18.85 -12.42 13.66
N ALA A 353 -18.18 -11.28 13.47
CA ALA A 353 -16.76 -11.15 13.76
C ALA A 353 -16.46 -11.10 15.26
N THR A 354 -17.30 -10.44 16.05
CA THR A 354 -17.15 -10.36 17.53
C THR A 354 -17.80 -11.49 18.28
N GLY A 355 -18.77 -12.19 17.68
CA GLY A 355 -19.60 -13.19 18.35
C GLY A 355 -20.67 -12.59 19.28
N LEU A 356 -20.84 -11.27 19.30
CA LEU A 356 -21.75 -10.53 20.18
C LEU A 356 -22.64 -9.59 19.34
N ASP A 357 -23.90 -9.42 19.77
CA ASP A 357 -24.81 -8.44 19.19
C ASP A 357 -24.49 -7.01 19.67
N GLU A 358 -25.26 -6.03 19.22
CA GLU A 358 -25.11 -4.63 19.57
C GLU A 358 -25.19 -4.35 21.09
N ASP A 359 -25.91 -5.20 21.82
CA ASP A 359 -26.05 -5.13 23.28
C ASP A 359 -24.94 -5.92 24.03
N ASN A 360 -23.90 -6.40 23.37
CA ASN A 360 -22.87 -7.32 23.90
C ASN A 360 -23.45 -8.64 24.45
N ARG A 361 -24.53 -9.13 23.83
CA ARG A 361 -25.16 -10.40 24.16
C ARG A 361 -24.90 -11.43 23.06
N LYS A 362 -25.18 -12.71 23.42
CA LYS A 362 -25.13 -13.78 22.41
C LYS A 362 -26.21 -13.52 21.34
N PRO A 363 -25.81 -13.41 20.06
CA PRO A 363 -26.74 -13.06 18.99
C PRO A 363 -27.79 -14.12 18.75
N LYS A 364 -28.98 -13.68 18.34
CA LYS A 364 -30.10 -14.50 17.91
C LYS A 364 -30.38 -14.25 16.44
N ASN A 365 -30.91 -15.26 15.76
CA ASN A 365 -31.42 -15.15 14.38
C ASN A 365 -30.40 -14.66 13.33
N VAL A 366 -29.10 -14.89 13.55
CA VAL A 366 -28.03 -14.48 12.61
C VAL A 366 -28.30 -14.97 11.18
N LEU A 367 -28.73 -16.23 11.03
CA LEU A 367 -29.04 -16.80 9.72
C LEU A 367 -30.18 -16.07 9.01
N GLU A 368 -31.25 -15.74 9.74
CA GLU A 368 -32.41 -15.03 9.18
C GLU A 368 -32.02 -13.64 8.65
N THR A 369 -31.19 -12.92 9.42
CA THR A 369 -30.67 -11.62 8.99
C THR A 369 -29.75 -11.77 7.76
N VAL A 370 -28.86 -12.77 7.76
CA VAL A 370 -27.97 -13.04 6.62
C VAL A 370 -28.79 -13.33 5.37
N VAL A 371 -29.79 -14.25 5.43
CA VAL A 371 -30.62 -14.59 4.28
C VAL A 371 -31.39 -13.38 3.76
N ARG A 372 -31.94 -12.54 4.65
CA ARG A 372 -32.63 -11.29 4.24
C ARG A 372 -31.71 -10.35 3.45
N LEU A 373 -30.44 -10.22 3.87
CA LEU A 373 -29.46 -9.38 3.16
C LEU A 373 -28.97 -10.00 1.85
N LEU A 374 -28.94 -11.33 1.75
CA LEU A 374 -28.60 -12.02 0.49
C LEU A 374 -29.72 -11.85 -0.56
N ASP A 375 -30.97 -11.67 -0.15
CA ASP A 375 -32.13 -11.41 -1.03
C ASP A 375 -32.22 -9.93 -1.47
N ASP A 376 -31.48 -9.01 -0.81
CA ASP A 376 -31.55 -7.57 -1.13
C ASP A 376 -30.71 -7.23 -2.36
N GLU A 377 -31.35 -6.72 -3.42
CA GLU A 377 -30.70 -6.39 -4.70
C GLU A 377 -29.65 -5.27 -4.58
N ALA A 378 -29.76 -4.40 -3.56
CA ALA A 378 -28.81 -3.31 -3.33
C ALA A 378 -27.47 -3.81 -2.77
N VAL A 379 -27.45 -4.99 -2.12
CA VAL A 379 -26.21 -5.62 -1.67
C VAL A 379 -25.48 -6.23 -2.87
N THR A 380 -24.25 -5.86 -3.10
CA THR A 380 -23.48 -6.31 -4.28
C THR A 380 -23.16 -7.80 -4.23
N GLN A 381 -22.89 -8.42 -5.37
CA GLN A 381 -22.46 -9.82 -5.41
C GLN A 381 -21.18 -10.06 -4.60
N SER A 382 -20.24 -9.11 -4.63
CA SER A 382 -19.02 -9.17 -3.84
C SER A 382 -19.33 -9.19 -2.34
N ASP A 383 -20.22 -8.32 -1.88
CA ASP A 383 -20.57 -8.21 -0.46
C ASP A 383 -21.42 -9.40 0.01
N ARG A 384 -22.30 -9.94 -0.86
CA ARG A 384 -22.98 -11.21 -0.58
C ARG A 384 -22.01 -12.37 -0.39
N LEU A 385 -20.97 -12.47 -1.24
CA LEU A 385 -19.95 -13.50 -1.09
C LEU A 385 -19.16 -13.33 0.22
N ARG A 386 -18.73 -12.10 0.54
CA ARG A 386 -18.05 -11.77 1.81
C ARG A 386 -18.93 -12.16 3.01
N LEU A 387 -20.22 -11.82 2.97
CA LEU A 387 -21.18 -12.14 4.02
C LEU A 387 -21.31 -13.65 4.24
N ILE A 388 -21.38 -14.44 3.15
CA ILE A 388 -21.43 -15.91 3.24
C ILE A 388 -20.11 -16.44 3.84
N MET A 389 -18.95 -15.98 3.35
CA MET A 389 -17.66 -16.41 3.87
C MET A 389 -17.56 -16.15 5.39
N MET A 390 -17.94 -14.94 5.83
CA MET A 390 -17.96 -14.58 7.26
C MET A 390 -18.95 -15.45 8.06
N TYR A 391 -20.13 -15.73 7.52
CA TYR A 391 -21.11 -16.58 8.15
C TYR A 391 -20.59 -18.02 8.35
N LEU A 392 -19.91 -18.57 7.35
CA LEU A 392 -19.33 -19.92 7.45
C LEU A 392 -18.23 -20.00 8.51
N LEU A 393 -17.35 -18.99 8.56
CA LEU A 393 -16.33 -18.88 9.61
C LEU A 393 -16.95 -18.74 11.00
N TYR A 394 -17.95 -17.87 11.14
CA TYR A 394 -18.71 -17.69 12.40
C TYR A 394 -19.37 -18.99 12.88
N ARG A 395 -19.86 -19.82 11.94
CA ARG A 395 -20.52 -21.10 12.24
C ARG A 395 -19.53 -22.25 12.46
N ASP A 396 -18.24 -22.05 12.26
CA ASP A 396 -17.23 -23.12 12.20
C ASP A 396 -17.66 -24.21 11.20
N GLY A 397 -18.02 -23.77 10.00
CA GLY A 397 -18.57 -24.59 8.91
C GLY A 397 -20.05 -24.92 9.06
N VAL A 398 -20.70 -25.20 7.95
CA VAL A 398 -22.07 -25.69 7.85
C VAL A 398 -22.11 -26.92 6.94
N ILE A 399 -23.25 -27.62 6.84
CA ILE A 399 -23.38 -28.76 5.93
C ILE A 399 -23.28 -28.28 4.46
N PRO A 400 -22.65 -29.05 3.56
CA PRO A 400 -22.42 -28.66 2.16
C PRO A 400 -23.68 -28.28 1.39
N GLU A 401 -24.81 -28.90 1.72
CA GLU A 401 -26.12 -28.58 1.12
C GLU A 401 -26.61 -27.18 1.49
N ASP A 402 -26.32 -26.72 2.73
CA ASP A 402 -26.68 -25.36 3.16
C ASP A 402 -25.77 -24.32 2.49
N VAL A 403 -24.48 -24.63 2.28
CA VAL A 403 -23.59 -23.76 1.49
C VAL A 403 -24.18 -23.55 0.08
N LYS A 404 -24.61 -24.63 -0.60
CA LYS A 404 -25.24 -24.55 -1.92
C LYS A 404 -26.52 -23.72 -1.91
N ARG A 405 -27.33 -23.84 -0.85
CA ARG A 405 -28.57 -23.06 -0.68
C ARG A 405 -28.26 -21.57 -0.48
N LEU A 406 -27.28 -21.23 0.34
CA LEU A 406 -26.86 -19.84 0.55
C LEU A 406 -26.34 -19.20 -0.74
N LEU A 407 -25.53 -19.92 -1.53
CA LEU A 407 -25.05 -19.45 -2.82
C LEU A 407 -26.18 -19.25 -3.84
N ALA A 408 -27.15 -20.16 -3.87
CA ALA A 408 -28.32 -20.03 -4.73
C ALA A 408 -29.21 -18.84 -4.32
N HIS A 409 -29.42 -18.64 -3.03
CA HIS A 409 -30.14 -17.46 -2.48
C HIS A 409 -29.46 -16.15 -2.89
N ALA A 410 -28.14 -16.11 -2.76
CA ALA A 410 -27.34 -14.95 -3.12
C ALA A 410 -27.22 -14.71 -4.62
N SER A 411 -27.76 -15.60 -5.47
CA SER A 411 -27.62 -15.55 -6.94
C SER A 411 -26.15 -15.47 -7.39
N LEU A 412 -25.25 -16.15 -6.66
CA LEU A 412 -23.82 -16.16 -6.95
C LEU A 412 -23.47 -17.25 -7.96
N PRO A 413 -22.46 -16.99 -8.84
CA PRO A 413 -22.03 -17.96 -9.84
C PRO A 413 -21.39 -19.19 -9.18
N PRO A 414 -21.47 -20.39 -9.81
CA PRO A 414 -20.94 -21.64 -9.25
C PRO A 414 -19.44 -21.59 -8.92
N LYS A 415 -18.66 -20.77 -9.61
CA LYS A 415 -17.22 -20.57 -9.33
C LYS A 415 -16.96 -20.03 -7.91
N ASP A 416 -17.90 -19.31 -7.32
CA ASP A 416 -17.73 -18.75 -5.98
C ASP A 416 -17.81 -19.84 -4.89
N ALA A 417 -18.38 -21.01 -5.20
CA ALA A 417 -18.29 -22.17 -4.34
C ALA A 417 -16.85 -22.68 -4.17
N GLU A 418 -16.02 -22.56 -5.21
CA GLU A 418 -14.60 -22.93 -5.15
C GLU A 418 -13.83 -21.96 -4.25
N ILE A 419 -14.14 -20.66 -4.34
CA ILE A 419 -13.55 -19.63 -3.44
C ILE A 419 -13.81 -19.97 -1.98
N ILE A 420 -15.08 -20.30 -1.66
CA ILE A 420 -15.47 -20.72 -0.30
C ILE A 420 -14.70 -21.95 0.14
N THR A 421 -14.60 -22.98 -0.70
CA THR A 421 -13.88 -24.21 -0.38
C THR A 421 -12.39 -23.95 -0.15
N ASN A 422 -11.79 -23.05 -0.93
CA ASN A 422 -10.38 -22.70 -0.81
C ASN A 422 -10.04 -22.00 0.53
N MET A 423 -11.02 -21.45 1.25
CA MET A 423 -10.80 -20.96 2.62
C MET A 423 -10.23 -22.03 3.56
N GLU A 424 -10.48 -23.32 3.28
CA GLU A 424 -9.94 -24.42 4.06
C GLU A 424 -8.41 -24.55 3.92
N LEU A 425 -7.85 -24.10 2.79
CA LEU A 425 -6.42 -24.10 2.54
C LEU A 425 -5.65 -23.06 3.40
N ILE A 426 -6.36 -22.06 3.89
CA ILE A 426 -5.83 -21.02 4.77
C ILE A 426 -6.29 -21.17 6.22
N GLY A 427 -6.81 -22.35 6.59
CA GLY A 427 -7.21 -22.67 7.96
C GLY A 427 -8.68 -22.37 8.32
N GLY A 428 -9.45 -21.76 7.41
CA GLY A 428 -10.89 -21.55 7.60
C GLY A 428 -11.65 -22.87 7.49
N ARG A 429 -12.64 -23.08 8.32
CA ARG A 429 -13.54 -24.24 8.20
C ARG A 429 -14.86 -23.79 7.60
N THR A 430 -15.14 -24.24 6.38
CA THR A 430 -16.35 -23.86 5.64
C THR A 430 -17.40 -24.95 5.59
N SER A 431 -16.99 -26.21 5.71
CA SER A 431 -17.88 -27.36 5.67
C SER A 431 -17.72 -28.28 6.87
N ARG A 432 -18.80 -28.94 7.27
CA ARG A 432 -18.82 -29.99 8.31
C ARG A 432 -19.91 -31.02 8.08
N GLY A 433 -19.69 -32.23 8.56
CA GLY A 433 -20.69 -33.29 8.51
C GLY A 433 -21.91 -33.03 9.43
N LEU A 434 -23.07 -33.55 9.06
CA LEU A 434 -24.32 -33.33 9.80
C LEU A 434 -24.21 -33.73 11.30
N LYS A 435 -23.45 -34.77 11.63
CA LYS A 435 -23.25 -35.27 13.01
C LYS A 435 -21.97 -34.77 13.64
N GLU A 436 -21.19 -33.99 12.92
CA GLU A 436 -19.92 -33.47 13.39
C GLU A 436 -20.15 -32.24 14.29
N PRO A 437 -19.68 -32.28 15.56
CA PRO A 437 -19.86 -31.16 16.46
C PRO A 437 -19.10 -29.91 15.97
N ARG A 438 -19.62 -28.76 16.37
CA ARG A 438 -18.86 -27.53 16.27
C ARG A 438 -17.59 -27.66 17.11
N ARG A 439 -16.45 -27.19 16.59
CA ARG A 439 -15.23 -27.15 17.40
C ARG A 439 -15.45 -26.15 18.54
N ASP A 440 -15.22 -26.57 19.77
CA ASP A 440 -15.14 -25.66 20.92
C ASP A 440 -13.76 -25.00 20.95
N ASN A 441 -13.44 -24.26 19.90
CA ASN A 441 -12.23 -23.43 19.90
C ASN A 441 -12.62 -22.09 20.52
N PRO A 442 -12.15 -21.78 21.74
CA PRO A 442 -12.30 -20.43 22.27
C PRO A 442 -11.60 -19.46 21.30
N PRO A 443 -12.12 -18.23 21.15
CA PRO A 443 -11.40 -17.23 20.36
C PRO A 443 -9.99 -17.05 20.94
N LEU A 444 -9.01 -16.85 20.06
CA LEU A 444 -7.59 -16.70 20.44
C LEU A 444 -7.41 -15.62 21.53
N PHE A 445 -8.22 -14.57 21.44
CA PHE A 445 -8.32 -13.53 22.46
C PHE A 445 -9.80 -13.30 22.80
N PRO A 446 -10.19 -13.34 24.09
CA PRO A 446 -11.56 -13.07 24.49
C PRO A 446 -11.91 -11.59 24.24
N GLN A 447 -13.10 -11.36 23.72
CA GLN A 447 -13.64 -10.01 23.55
C GLN A 447 -14.00 -9.40 24.93
N ASP A 448 -13.73 -8.12 25.11
CA ASP A 448 -14.12 -7.41 26.33
C ASP A 448 -15.62 -7.05 26.29
N THR A 449 -16.43 -7.86 26.98
CA THR A 449 -17.89 -7.68 27.07
C THR A 449 -18.32 -6.53 27.98
N LYS A 450 -17.37 -5.88 28.67
CA LYS A 450 -17.66 -4.81 29.64
C LYS A 450 -17.48 -3.43 29.06
N ALA A 451 -16.87 -3.30 27.88
CA ALA A 451 -16.72 -2.03 27.22
C ALA A 451 -18.10 -1.45 26.90
N PRO A 452 -18.41 -0.19 27.31
CA PRO A 452 -19.65 0.45 26.92
C PRO A 452 -19.69 0.55 25.40
N VAL A 453 -20.80 0.10 24.81
CA VAL A 453 -21.06 0.33 23.39
C VAL A 453 -21.53 1.76 23.26
N ASP A 454 -20.72 2.61 22.65
CA ASP A 454 -21.12 3.94 22.24
C ASP A 454 -22.13 3.80 21.08
N GLU A 455 -23.23 4.56 21.11
CA GLU A 455 -24.27 4.51 20.08
C GLU A 455 -23.72 4.76 18.68
N ASP A 456 -22.62 5.49 18.56
CA ASP A 456 -21.92 5.75 17.29
C ASP A 456 -20.97 4.64 16.84
N SER A 457 -20.63 3.66 17.73
CA SER A 457 -19.60 2.65 17.49
C SER A 457 -20.14 1.26 17.08
N TYR A 458 -21.46 1.07 17.01
CA TYR A 458 -22.04 -0.27 16.78
C TYR A 458 -21.62 -0.91 15.44
N MET A 459 -21.24 -0.12 14.45
CA MET A 459 -20.73 -0.58 13.15
C MET A 459 -19.21 -0.80 13.11
N SER A 460 -18.46 -0.53 14.19
CA SER A 460 -16.99 -0.59 14.23
C SER A 460 -16.47 -1.16 15.55
N ARG A 461 -17.10 -2.27 16.02
CA ARG A 461 -16.75 -2.94 17.30
C ARG A 461 -15.59 -3.92 17.16
N PHE A 462 -15.41 -4.48 15.98
CA PHE A 462 -14.39 -5.48 15.73
C PHE A 462 -12.99 -4.86 15.79
N ASN A 463 -12.11 -5.50 16.54
CA ASN A 463 -10.68 -5.22 16.53
C ASN A 463 -9.95 -6.44 15.95
N PRO A 464 -9.02 -6.26 15.02
CA PRO A 464 -8.25 -7.37 14.45
C PRO A 464 -7.47 -8.10 15.55
N VAL A 465 -7.30 -9.41 15.38
CA VAL A 465 -6.58 -10.29 16.31
C VAL A 465 -5.18 -9.74 16.59
N LEU A 466 -4.53 -9.13 15.63
CA LEU A 466 -3.23 -8.46 15.76
C LEU A 466 -3.22 -7.41 16.87
N LYS A 467 -4.29 -6.62 17.03
CA LYS A 467 -4.39 -5.60 18.09
C LYS A 467 -4.34 -6.25 19.47
N HIS A 468 -5.14 -7.26 19.69
CA HIS A 468 -5.17 -8.00 20.96
C HIS A 468 -3.85 -8.70 21.26
N MET A 469 -3.23 -9.30 20.24
CA MET A 469 -1.91 -9.90 20.36
C MET A 469 -0.86 -8.87 20.82
N LEU A 470 -0.82 -7.71 20.20
CA LEU A 470 0.13 -6.63 20.55
C LEU A 470 -0.13 -6.06 21.94
N GLU A 471 -1.39 -5.86 22.32
CA GLU A 471 -1.76 -5.40 23.66
C GLU A 471 -1.29 -6.38 24.75
N ASN A 472 -1.51 -7.70 24.53
CA ASN A 472 -1.04 -8.73 25.44
C ASN A 472 0.48 -8.85 25.47
N LEU A 473 1.14 -8.69 24.32
CA LEU A 473 2.60 -8.64 24.23
C LEU A 473 3.15 -7.47 25.04
N CYS A 474 2.60 -6.28 24.88
CA CYS A 474 3.03 -5.09 25.63
C CYS A 474 2.79 -5.19 27.14
N LYS A 475 1.72 -5.92 27.55
CA LYS A 475 1.40 -6.21 28.96
C LYS A 475 2.21 -7.39 29.53
N GLY A 476 2.96 -8.13 28.70
CA GLY A 476 3.68 -9.34 29.10
C GLY A 476 2.77 -10.54 29.43
N THR A 477 1.53 -10.53 28.92
CA THR A 477 0.51 -11.58 29.18
C THR A 477 0.23 -12.45 27.96
N LEU A 478 1.05 -12.33 26.90
CA LEU A 478 0.90 -13.14 25.70
C LEU A 478 1.18 -14.61 26.00
N ASP A 479 0.29 -15.50 25.57
CA ASP A 479 0.42 -16.94 25.84
C ASP A 479 1.57 -17.55 25.05
N GLN A 480 2.60 -18.00 25.76
CA GLN A 480 3.80 -18.61 25.17
C GLN A 480 3.57 -20.00 24.58
N THR A 481 2.45 -20.65 24.86
CA THR A 481 2.08 -21.93 24.23
C THR A 481 1.59 -21.72 22.81
N VAL A 482 0.96 -20.57 22.54
CA VAL A 482 0.46 -20.17 21.23
C VAL A 482 1.53 -19.36 20.44
N PHE A 483 2.25 -18.48 21.14
CA PHE A 483 3.32 -17.64 20.60
C PHE A 483 4.67 -17.98 21.26
N PRO A 484 5.28 -19.12 20.92
CA PRO A 484 6.54 -19.55 21.53
C PRO A 484 7.70 -18.64 21.13
N TYR A 485 8.64 -18.46 22.05
CA TYR A 485 9.91 -17.83 21.71
C TYR A 485 10.74 -18.75 20.82
N VAL A 486 11.23 -18.22 19.71
CA VAL A 486 12.22 -18.90 18.84
C VAL A 486 13.63 -18.81 19.42
N LYS A 487 13.97 -17.65 20.00
CA LYS A 487 15.14 -17.46 20.86
C LYS A 487 14.65 -17.18 22.29
N PRO A 488 15.23 -17.80 23.32
CA PRO A 488 14.82 -17.50 24.69
C PRO A 488 14.99 -16.00 24.98
N PRO A 489 14.08 -15.39 25.75
CA PRO A 489 14.25 -14.01 26.20
C PRO A 489 15.54 -13.91 27.00
N LEU A 490 16.17 -12.74 26.99
CA LEU A 490 17.27 -12.45 27.94
C LEU A 490 16.76 -12.65 29.37
N ASP A 491 17.65 -13.14 30.24
CA ASP A 491 17.33 -13.25 31.65
C ASP A 491 16.91 -11.85 32.15
N PRO A 492 15.80 -11.71 32.94
CA PRO A 492 15.36 -10.43 33.49
C PRO A 492 16.47 -9.63 34.18
N ASN A 493 17.48 -10.33 34.75
CA ASN A 493 18.65 -9.71 35.31
C ASN A 493 19.63 -9.15 34.27
N GLU A 494 19.75 -9.79 33.11
CA GLU A 494 20.55 -9.29 31.99
C GLU A 494 19.84 -8.13 31.28
N GLU A 495 18.52 -8.17 31.16
CA GLU A 495 17.70 -7.08 30.60
C GLU A 495 17.75 -5.84 31.55
N ALA A 496 17.71 -6.05 32.87
CA ALA A 496 17.87 -5.00 33.85
C ALA A 496 19.29 -4.42 33.86
N LEU A 497 20.34 -5.24 33.65
CA LEU A 497 21.73 -4.80 33.50
C LEU A 497 21.95 -4.07 32.16
N ALA A 498 21.34 -4.51 31.07
CA ALA A 498 21.43 -3.85 29.78
C ALA A 498 20.66 -2.50 29.79
N SER A 499 19.52 -2.44 30.50
CA SER A 499 18.74 -1.20 30.68
C SER A 499 19.35 -0.24 31.71
N GLN A 500 20.13 -0.74 32.69
CA GLN A 500 20.91 0.06 33.65
C GLN A 500 22.23 0.49 33.02
N GLY A 501 22.22 1.03 31.80
CA GLY A 501 23.40 1.66 31.21
C GLY A 501 24.07 2.56 32.25
N SER A 502 25.20 2.10 32.70
CA SER A 502 26.18 2.71 33.62
C SER A 502 25.70 3.98 34.34
N LEU A 503 25.36 3.88 35.61
CA LEU A 503 25.16 5.01 36.53
C LEU A 503 26.33 6.01 36.54
N ARG A 504 27.50 5.65 35.96
CA ARG A 504 28.64 6.55 35.75
C ARG A 504 28.50 7.44 34.49
N ALA A 505 27.52 7.22 33.61
CA ALA A 505 27.28 8.04 32.43
C ALA A 505 26.22 9.14 32.62
N ALA A 506 25.62 9.24 33.82
CA ALA A 506 24.72 10.34 34.14
C ALA A 506 25.55 11.62 34.35
N LYS A 507 25.86 12.32 33.25
CA LYS A 507 26.33 13.73 33.36
C LYS A 507 25.20 14.57 33.95
N PRO A 508 25.54 15.51 34.87
CA PRO A 508 24.53 16.37 35.47
C PRO A 508 23.71 17.11 34.44
N SER A 509 22.42 17.26 34.67
CA SER A 509 21.42 17.81 33.75
C SER A 509 21.69 19.25 33.27
N TRP A 510 22.64 19.95 33.84
CA TRP A 510 23.04 21.30 33.45
C TRP A 510 24.11 21.36 32.33
N ALA A 511 24.71 20.24 31.95
CA ALA A 511 25.81 20.18 30.98
C ALA A 511 25.39 19.90 29.53
N GLY A 512 24.12 20.06 29.16
CA GLY A 512 23.68 19.67 27.85
C GLY A 512 22.37 20.28 27.35
N ALA A 513 22.28 21.60 27.30
CA ALA A 513 21.29 22.23 26.44
C ALA A 513 21.73 22.02 24.99
N GLY A 514 21.17 21.00 24.32
CA GLY A 514 21.39 20.77 22.88
C GLY A 514 21.40 19.34 22.37
N ARG A 515 21.42 18.33 23.23
CA ARG A 515 21.25 16.95 22.74
C ARG A 515 19.78 16.61 22.65
N ARG A 516 19.29 16.34 21.40
CA ARG A 516 18.01 15.67 21.17
C ARG A 516 17.92 14.48 22.11
N GLN A 517 16.91 14.50 22.98
CA GLN A 517 16.56 13.36 23.83
C GLN A 517 16.27 12.20 22.88
N VAL A 518 17.17 11.23 22.80
CA VAL A 518 16.93 10.02 22.01
C VAL A 518 15.77 9.30 22.69
N ASP A 519 14.65 9.27 22.02
CA ASP A 519 13.44 8.60 22.49
C ASP A 519 13.76 7.11 22.69
N ASN A 520 13.83 6.67 23.93
CA ASN A 520 14.32 5.35 24.33
C ASN A 520 13.19 4.32 24.33
N LYS A 521 12.29 4.40 23.32
CA LYS A 521 11.18 3.46 23.18
C LYS A 521 11.66 2.10 22.70
N GLN A 522 11.08 1.03 23.24
CA GLN A 522 11.30 -0.31 22.73
C GLN A 522 10.65 -0.44 21.35
N ARG A 523 11.36 -1.07 20.42
CA ARG A 523 10.85 -1.36 19.06
C ARG A 523 10.22 -2.74 19.00
N ILE A 524 9.04 -2.83 18.39
CA ILE A 524 8.34 -4.07 18.07
C ILE A 524 8.16 -4.10 16.57
N ILE A 525 8.69 -5.12 15.93
CA ILE A 525 8.49 -5.37 14.50
C ILE A 525 7.55 -6.56 14.38
N VAL A 526 6.42 -6.37 13.72
CA VAL A 526 5.49 -7.44 13.37
C VAL A 526 5.70 -7.78 11.90
N PHE A 527 5.99 -9.03 11.62
CA PHE A 527 5.99 -9.53 10.24
C PHE A 527 4.74 -10.38 10.01
N MET A 528 3.86 -9.92 9.12
CA MET A 528 2.64 -10.61 8.69
C MET A 528 2.86 -11.24 7.32
N ALA A 529 3.02 -12.56 7.27
CA ALA A 529 3.14 -13.29 6.02
C ALA A 529 1.77 -13.47 5.33
N GLY A 530 1.73 -13.38 3.99
CA GLY A 530 0.50 -13.56 3.23
C GLY A 530 -0.41 -12.32 3.16
N GLY A 531 0.11 -11.15 3.56
CA GLY A 531 -0.58 -9.86 3.43
C GLY A 531 -1.25 -9.37 4.71
N ALA A 532 -1.27 -8.06 4.91
CA ALA A 532 -1.89 -7.38 6.04
C ALA A 532 -2.97 -6.40 5.58
N THR A 533 -3.95 -6.15 6.43
CA THR A 533 -5.04 -5.20 6.20
C THR A 533 -4.70 -3.80 6.73
N PHE A 534 -5.44 -2.78 6.28
CA PHE A 534 -5.28 -1.41 6.79
C PHE A 534 -5.71 -1.26 8.25
N SER A 535 -6.69 -2.07 8.70
CA SER A 535 -7.10 -2.13 10.11
C SER A 535 -5.99 -2.68 11.01
N GLU A 536 -5.23 -3.65 10.54
CA GLU A 536 -4.07 -4.20 11.25
C GLU A 536 -2.92 -3.19 11.29
N SER A 537 -2.69 -2.42 10.21
CA SER A 537 -1.74 -1.32 10.22
C SER A 537 -2.13 -0.25 11.25
N ARG A 538 -3.39 0.19 11.25
CA ARG A 538 -3.94 1.12 12.24
C ARG A 538 -3.74 0.62 13.67
N ALA A 539 -4.00 -0.66 13.93
CA ALA A 539 -3.81 -1.27 15.25
C ALA A 539 -2.36 -1.14 15.77
N CYS A 540 -1.36 -1.26 14.88
CA CYS A 540 0.05 -1.05 15.25
C CYS A 540 0.31 0.40 15.72
N TYR A 541 -0.26 1.40 15.04
CA TYR A 541 -0.16 2.80 15.47
C TYR A 541 -0.86 3.04 16.80
N GLU A 542 -2.09 2.51 16.98
CA GLU A 542 -2.88 2.68 18.21
C GLU A 542 -2.18 2.06 19.42
N VAL A 543 -1.74 0.81 19.30
CA VAL A 543 -1.06 0.11 20.40
C VAL A 543 0.31 0.74 20.68
N GLY A 544 1.04 1.14 19.64
CA GLY A 544 2.31 1.83 19.78
C GLY A 544 2.16 3.13 20.58
N ALA A 545 1.16 3.93 20.26
CA ALA A 545 0.85 5.17 20.97
C ALA A 545 0.42 4.90 22.43
N ALA A 546 -0.49 3.93 22.65
CA ALA A 546 -1.02 3.60 23.97
C ALA A 546 0.05 3.00 24.91
N ALA A 547 0.92 2.13 24.38
CA ALA A 547 1.98 1.46 25.16
C ALA A 547 3.30 2.24 25.19
N ASN A 548 3.38 3.40 24.55
CA ASN A 548 4.62 4.18 24.36
C ASN A 548 5.77 3.33 23.78
N ARG A 549 5.48 2.57 22.71
CA ARG A 549 6.40 1.71 21.97
C ARG A 549 6.43 2.14 20.50
N ASP A 550 7.51 1.84 19.81
CA ASP A 550 7.56 1.99 18.35
C ASP A 550 7.20 0.64 17.73
N VAL A 551 5.97 0.53 17.20
CA VAL A 551 5.45 -0.70 16.59
C VAL A 551 5.44 -0.52 15.07
N PHE A 552 6.14 -1.41 14.37
CA PHE A 552 6.24 -1.42 12.91
C PHE A 552 5.59 -2.68 12.34
N LEU A 553 4.79 -2.51 11.29
CA LEU A 553 4.22 -3.61 10.53
C LEU A 553 5.00 -3.80 9.24
N ALA A 554 5.51 -5.01 9.03
CA ALA A 554 6.11 -5.46 7.78
C ALA A 554 5.26 -6.58 7.20
N THR A 555 4.98 -6.51 5.90
CA THR A 555 4.16 -7.52 5.22
C THR A 555 4.59 -7.69 3.77
N SER A 556 4.22 -8.83 3.17
CA SER A 556 4.45 -9.07 1.74
C SER A 556 3.73 -8.03 0.87
N HIS A 557 2.48 -7.70 1.19
CA HIS A 557 1.64 -6.70 0.49
C HIS A 557 0.44 -6.30 1.35
N MET A 558 -0.25 -5.23 0.97
CA MET A 558 -1.50 -4.84 1.61
C MET A 558 -2.68 -5.58 0.99
N LEU A 559 -3.61 -5.99 1.84
CA LEU A 559 -4.85 -6.66 1.45
C LEU A 559 -6.03 -5.68 1.49
N THR A 560 -6.76 -5.63 0.40
CA THR A 560 -8.15 -5.16 0.38
C THR A 560 -9.08 -6.37 0.38
N PRO A 561 -10.35 -6.26 0.79
CA PRO A 561 -11.27 -7.38 0.74
C PRO A 561 -11.40 -8.00 -0.65
N GLN A 562 -11.47 -7.17 -1.69
CA GLN A 562 -11.52 -7.63 -3.06
C GLN A 562 -10.27 -8.42 -3.48
N LEU A 563 -9.07 -7.94 -3.08
CA LEU A 563 -7.82 -8.64 -3.36
C LEU A 563 -7.74 -9.96 -2.61
N PHE A 564 -8.16 -9.99 -1.35
CA PHE A 564 -8.18 -11.22 -0.53
C PHE A 564 -9.09 -12.29 -1.15
N VAL A 565 -10.34 -11.94 -1.48
CA VAL A 565 -11.28 -12.87 -2.12
C VAL A 565 -10.73 -13.41 -3.44
N ARG A 566 -10.11 -12.55 -4.26
CA ARG A 566 -9.44 -12.97 -5.50
C ARG A 566 -8.29 -13.95 -5.23
N GLN A 567 -7.41 -13.65 -4.27
CA GLN A 567 -6.27 -14.51 -3.93
C GLN A 567 -6.71 -15.86 -3.35
N VAL A 568 -7.80 -15.89 -2.57
CA VAL A 568 -8.40 -17.16 -2.13
C VAL A 568 -8.94 -17.95 -3.33
N GLY A 569 -9.54 -17.28 -4.31
CA GLY A 569 -9.95 -17.89 -5.58
C GLY A 569 -8.78 -18.49 -6.35
N ASP A 570 -7.65 -17.79 -6.39
CA ASP A 570 -6.43 -18.22 -7.08
C ASP A 570 -5.84 -19.53 -6.50
N LEU A 571 -6.15 -19.89 -5.26
CA LEU A 571 -5.70 -21.16 -4.65
C LEU A 571 -6.31 -22.42 -5.32
N GLY A 572 -7.41 -22.30 -6.04
CA GLY A 572 -8.00 -23.40 -6.81
C GLY A 572 -7.58 -23.43 -8.28
N VAL A 573 -6.83 -22.42 -8.75
CA VAL A 573 -6.40 -22.31 -10.16
C VAL A 573 -5.17 -23.19 -10.41
N ASP A 574 -5.03 -23.74 -11.63
CA ASP A 574 -3.80 -24.44 -11.99
C ASP A 574 -2.58 -23.52 -11.76
N LYS A 575 -1.60 -23.97 -10.99
CA LYS A 575 -0.36 -23.26 -10.66
C LYS A 575 0.32 -22.60 -11.86
N ARG A 576 0.26 -23.23 -13.04
CA ARG A 576 0.86 -22.71 -14.29
C ARG A 576 0.24 -21.41 -14.76
N ARG A 577 -0.98 -21.11 -14.33
CA ARG A 577 -1.70 -19.85 -14.65
C ARG A 577 -1.39 -18.73 -13.69
N LEU A 578 -0.78 -19.02 -12.55
CA LEU A 578 -0.42 -18.02 -11.54
C LEU A 578 0.79 -17.16 -11.95
N ASP A 579 1.56 -17.60 -12.96
CA ASP A 579 2.74 -16.90 -13.49
C ASP A 579 3.69 -16.40 -12.39
N LEU A 580 4.03 -17.31 -11.46
CA LEU A 580 4.82 -16.98 -10.28
C LEU A 580 6.23 -16.50 -10.67
N PRO A 581 6.72 -15.38 -10.13
CA PRO A 581 8.05 -14.85 -10.45
C PRO A 581 9.17 -15.84 -10.20
N MET A 582 9.03 -16.71 -9.19
CA MET A 582 10.04 -17.73 -8.84
C MET A 582 10.17 -18.83 -9.88
N GLU A 583 9.19 -19.02 -10.77
CA GLU A 583 9.19 -20.03 -11.85
C GLU A 583 9.54 -19.44 -13.21
N ARG A 584 9.62 -18.13 -13.30
CA ARG A 584 10.09 -17.46 -14.51
C ARG A 584 11.59 -17.74 -14.72
N PRO A 585 12.05 -17.81 -15.98
CA PRO A 585 13.48 -17.92 -16.24
C PRO A 585 14.22 -16.72 -15.63
N ALA A 586 15.36 -17.00 -15.01
CA ALA A 586 16.18 -15.96 -14.41
C ALA A 586 16.51 -14.86 -15.44
N PRO A 587 16.40 -13.57 -15.08
CA PRO A 587 16.80 -12.48 -15.95
C PRO A 587 18.26 -12.66 -16.40
N ARG A 588 18.55 -12.26 -17.65
CA ARG A 588 19.90 -12.29 -18.20
C ARG A 588 20.37 -10.88 -18.49
N ALA A 589 21.65 -10.66 -18.31
CA ALA A 589 22.25 -9.38 -18.70
C ALA A 589 22.05 -9.13 -20.21
N PRO A 590 21.72 -7.88 -20.61
CA PRO A 590 21.45 -7.54 -21.99
C PRO A 590 22.62 -7.84 -22.92
N ALA A 591 22.36 -8.46 -24.08
CA ALA A 591 23.39 -8.90 -25.03
C ALA A 591 24.31 -7.77 -25.51
N HIS A 592 23.78 -6.54 -25.66
CA HIS A 592 24.53 -5.38 -26.11
C HIS A 592 25.71 -5.01 -25.18
N LEU A 593 25.64 -5.41 -23.89
CA LEU A 593 26.74 -5.19 -22.94
C LEU A 593 27.95 -6.07 -23.22
N PHE A 594 27.82 -7.14 -24.01
CA PHE A 594 28.88 -8.09 -24.37
C PHE A 594 29.28 -7.98 -25.83
N GLU A 595 28.58 -7.18 -26.64
CA GLU A 595 28.96 -6.92 -28.02
C GLU A 595 30.28 -6.13 -28.06
N ARG A 596 31.29 -6.63 -28.75
CA ARG A 596 32.51 -5.86 -29.02
C ARG A 596 32.11 -4.75 -29.96
N GLU A 597 32.45 -3.50 -29.62
CA GLU A 597 32.33 -2.38 -30.57
C GLU A 597 33.08 -2.76 -31.85
N ARG A 598 32.36 -2.86 -32.96
CA ARG A 598 33.01 -2.97 -34.26
C ARG A 598 33.80 -1.70 -34.44
N PRO A 599 35.13 -1.79 -34.73
CA PRO A 599 35.88 -0.57 -35.05
C PRO A 599 35.15 0.14 -36.18
N THR A 600 34.85 1.40 -35.98
CA THR A 600 34.32 2.29 -37.04
C THR A 600 35.20 2.12 -38.24
N PRO A 601 34.69 1.72 -39.43
CA PRO A 601 35.54 1.66 -40.62
C PRO A 601 36.13 3.06 -40.84
N PRO A 602 37.43 3.15 -41.12
CA PRO A 602 38.06 4.44 -41.38
C PRO A 602 37.24 5.16 -42.48
N PRO A 603 37.09 6.50 -42.43
CA PRO A 603 36.33 7.19 -43.43
C PRO A 603 36.88 6.83 -44.79
N ALA A 604 36.00 6.32 -45.67
CA ALA A 604 36.37 5.89 -47.01
C ALA A 604 37.04 7.06 -47.69
N MET A 605 38.33 6.91 -47.98
CA MET A 605 39.06 7.85 -48.84
C MET A 605 38.33 7.87 -50.16
N VAL A 606 37.70 8.97 -50.48
CA VAL A 606 37.15 9.24 -51.81
C VAL A 606 38.31 9.18 -52.77
N PRO A 607 38.30 8.30 -53.79
CA PRO A 607 39.37 8.29 -54.79
C PRO A 607 39.39 9.64 -55.49
N GLY A 608 40.51 10.32 -55.41
CA GLY A 608 40.74 11.59 -56.07
C GLY A 608 40.46 11.45 -57.58
N ARG A 609 39.52 12.19 -58.10
CA ARG A 609 39.37 12.42 -59.54
C ARG A 609 40.63 13.09 -60.05
N GLY A 610 41.38 12.41 -60.90
CA GLY A 610 42.48 12.96 -61.69
C GLY A 610 42.00 14.13 -62.58
N PRO A 611 42.87 15.05 -62.90
CA PRO A 611 42.51 16.26 -63.65
C PRO A 611 42.08 15.91 -65.06
N SER A 612 40.90 16.38 -65.50
CA SER A 612 40.49 16.45 -66.91
C SER A 612 41.16 17.59 -67.59
N PRO A 613 41.74 17.40 -68.79
CA PRO A 613 42.29 18.45 -69.56
C PRO A 613 41.18 19.16 -70.41
N HIS A 614 41.13 20.43 -70.34
CA HIS A 614 40.33 21.43 -71.16
C HIS A 614 39.26 22.18 -70.30
N ALA A 615 39.69 23.34 -69.83
CA ALA A 615 38.82 24.49 -69.55
C ALA A 615 39.57 25.76 -70.02
N PRO A 616 38.92 26.72 -70.75
CA PRO A 616 39.51 27.98 -71.17
C PRO A 616 39.56 29.00 -70.03
N PRO A 617 40.40 30.06 -70.12
CA PRO A 617 40.75 30.96 -69.04
C PRO A 617 39.63 31.97 -68.71
N PRO A 618 39.63 32.55 -67.52
CA PRO A 618 38.58 33.44 -67.02
C PRO A 618 38.86 34.90 -67.41
N GLY A 619 37.76 35.61 -67.74
CA GLY A 619 37.79 37.08 -67.91
C GLY A 619 37.47 37.79 -66.58
N PRO A 620 37.90 39.04 -66.41
CA PRO A 620 37.91 39.71 -65.13
C PRO A 620 36.68 40.60 -64.90
N GLY A 621 36.28 40.72 -63.68
CA GLY A 621 35.57 41.88 -63.15
C GLY A 621 34.15 41.71 -62.68
N GLY A 622 33.94 42.02 -61.43
CA GLY A 622 32.59 42.28 -60.88
C GLY A 622 32.46 42.06 -59.38
N LEU A 623 32.51 43.11 -58.62
CA LEU A 623 32.35 43.25 -57.18
C LEU A 623 30.91 42.93 -56.67
N PRO A 624 30.67 42.82 -55.35
CA PRO A 624 29.62 42.04 -54.76
C PRO A 624 28.32 42.80 -54.49
N ASN A 625 27.20 42.08 -54.41
CA ASN A 625 25.96 42.63 -53.90
C ASN A 625 25.33 41.76 -52.82
N ARG A 626 24.80 42.47 -51.88
CA ARG A 626 24.27 42.19 -50.55
C ARG A 626 22.88 41.52 -50.65
N PRO A 627 22.41 40.79 -49.60
CA PRO A 627 21.22 39.97 -49.68
C PRO A 627 19.92 40.72 -49.33
N GLN A 628 18.82 40.26 -49.89
CA GLN A 628 17.49 40.61 -49.45
C GLN A 628 16.61 39.33 -49.30
N PRO A 629 15.53 39.38 -48.48
CA PRO A 629 14.88 38.23 -47.90
C PRO A 629 13.71 37.73 -48.73
N SER A 630 13.43 36.44 -48.68
CA SER A 630 12.26 35.82 -49.32
C SER A 630 11.30 35.21 -48.33
N ARG A 631 10.06 35.40 -48.61
CA ARG A 631 8.83 35.01 -47.95
C ARG A 631 8.45 33.54 -48.17
N PRO A 632 7.41 33.04 -47.44
CA PRO A 632 7.22 31.64 -47.09
C PRO A 632 6.18 30.90 -47.98
N GLY A 633 6.15 29.60 -47.86
CA GLY A 633 4.99 28.82 -48.25
C GLY A 633 5.28 27.47 -48.88
N GLY A 634 4.84 26.42 -48.23
CA GLY A 634 4.61 25.11 -48.84
C GLY A 634 4.77 23.96 -47.83
N PRO A 635 3.81 23.03 -47.77
CA PRO A 635 3.67 22.09 -46.67
C PRO A 635 4.57 20.87 -46.79
N MET A 636 5.01 20.36 -45.64
CA MET A 636 5.77 19.12 -45.50
C MET A 636 4.88 17.87 -45.74
N PRO A 637 5.42 16.83 -46.34
CA PRO A 637 4.72 15.56 -46.49
C PRO A 637 4.87 14.68 -45.23
N ALA A 638 3.78 13.92 -44.95
CA ALA A 638 3.66 12.95 -43.86
C ALA A 638 4.54 11.70 -44.08
N PRO A 639 4.97 11.03 -43.00
CA PRO A 639 5.73 9.79 -43.11
C PRO A 639 4.86 8.56 -43.46
N PRO A 640 5.42 7.54 -44.09
CA PRO A 640 4.66 6.41 -44.60
C PRO A 640 4.33 5.39 -43.53
N THR A 641 3.06 5.00 -43.52
CA THR A 641 2.50 3.85 -42.81
C THR A 641 2.97 2.55 -43.48
N GLN A 642 3.68 1.71 -42.78
CA GLN A 642 3.93 0.33 -43.22
C GLN A 642 2.78 -0.58 -42.78
N ALA A 643 2.12 -1.14 -43.78
CA ALA A 643 1.14 -2.20 -43.67
C ALA A 643 1.81 -3.53 -43.33
N MET A 644 1.29 -4.24 -42.34
CA MET A 644 1.53 -5.67 -42.16
C MET A 644 0.34 -6.44 -42.69
N ALA A 645 0.55 -7.18 -43.77
CA ALA A 645 -0.29 -8.26 -44.25
C ALA A 645 -0.15 -9.46 -43.30
N GLY A 646 -1.15 -10.08 -42.80
CA GLY A 646 -2.09 -10.96 -43.39
C GLY A 646 -1.71 -12.39 -43.12
N MET A 647 -2.48 -13.11 -42.27
CA MET A 647 -2.77 -14.55 -42.51
C MET A 647 -4.13 -14.89 -41.93
N SER A 648 -5.00 -15.30 -42.83
CA SER A 648 -6.35 -15.74 -42.62
C SER A 648 -6.40 -17.27 -42.45
N LEU A 649 -7.41 -17.74 -41.70
CA LEU A 649 -8.18 -18.99 -41.85
C LEU A 649 -9.27 -18.92 -40.76
N GLY A 650 -10.53 -18.95 -40.97
CA GLY A 650 -11.40 -19.45 -41.97
C GLY A 650 -12.66 -19.99 -41.31
N GLY A 651 -13.85 -19.60 -41.77
CA GLY A 651 -15.13 -20.28 -41.57
C GLY A 651 -15.97 -19.82 -40.36
N GLY A 652 -17.15 -19.33 -40.43
CA GLY A 652 -18.20 -19.32 -41.39
C GLY A 652 -19.53 -19.00 -40.71
N SER A 653 -20.39 -18.27 -41.42
CA SER A 653 -21.85 -18.21 -41.35
C SER A 653 -22.53 -17.35 -40.29
N SER A 654 -23.00 -16.20 -40.64
CA SER A 654 -24.29 -15.72 -41.23
C SER A 654 -25.43 -15.56 -40.22
N ALA A 655 -25.95 -14.40 -40.04
CA ALA A 655 -27.08 -13.68 -40.63
C ALA A 655 -27.40 -12.48 -39.73
N SER A 656 -27.35 -11.30 -40.19
CA SER A 656 -28.25 -10.39 -40.91
C SER A 656 -29.33 -9.71 -40.05
N ILE A 657 -29.26 -8.35 -40.11
CA ILE A 657 -30.38 -7.39 -40.31
C ILE A 657 -31.09 -6.96 -38.99
N ASN A 658 -31.14 -5.69 -38.55
CA ASN A 658 -31.57 -4.49 -39.23
C ASN A 658 -31.31 -3.23 -38.37
N ARG A 659 -31.07 -2.13 -39.05
CA ARG A 659 -30.99 -0.75 -38.55
C ARG A 659 -32.28 0.00 -38.86
N PRO A 660 -32.52 1.19 -38.26
CA PRO A 660 -33.79 1.79 -37.93
C PRO A 660 -34.41 2.69 -39.01
N PRO A 661 -35.50 3.39 -38.76
CA PRO A 661 -35.47 4.82 -39.06
C PRO A 661 -36.02 5.75 -38.00
N ALA A 662 -35.51 6.97 -38.07
CA ALA A 662 -35.98 8.17 -37.41
C ALA A 662 -37.22 8.77 -38.12
N ALA A 663 -38.00 9.52 -37.40
CA ALA A 663 -38.58 10.84 -37.67
C ALA A 663 -39.93 11.00 -36.99
N ALA A 664 -40.05 11.96 -36.20
CA ALA A 664 -40.61 13.30 -36.34
C ALA A 664 -42.06 13.45 -35.83
N ALA A 665 -42.12 14.34 -34.84
CA ALA A 665 -42.96 15.53 -34.76
C ALA A 665 -44.42 15.47 -34.28
N ASN A 666 -44.66 16.37 -33.32
CA ASN A 666 -45.85 17.18 -33.12
C ASN A 666 -47.00 16.69 -32.24
N GLY A 667 -47.35 17.57 -31.31
CA GLY A 667 -48.69 17.68 -30.78
C GLY A 667 -48.74 18.02 -29.27
N GLY A 668 -48.80 19.30 -29.00
CA GLY A 668 -49.05 19.86 -27.67
C GLY A 668 -50.47 19.67 -27.21
N ALA A 669 -50.68 19.82 -25.92
CA ALA A 669 -51.88 20.43 -25.32
C ALA A 669 -51.61 20.63 -23.79
N ASP A 670 -51.75 21.86 -23.41
CA ASP A 670 -51.99 22.37 -22.06
C ASP A 670 -53.03 21.58 -21.27
N TYR A 671 -52.84 21.47 -19.97
CA TYR A 671 -53.90 21.78 -19.00
C TYR A 671 -53.29 22.12 -17.62
N ARG A 672 -53.72 23.26 -17.15
CA ARG A 672 -53.45 23.95 -15.89
C ARG A 672 -54.22 23.39 -14.69
N HIS A 673 -53.73 23.81 -13.50
CA HIS A 673 -54.43 24.00 -12.22
C HIS A 673 -54.67 22.77 -11.34
N HIS A 674 -54.35 22.71 -10.09
CA HIS A 674 -54.60 23.64 -8.96
C HIS A 674 -53.75 23.24 -7.74
N SER A 675 -53.18 24.24 -7.06
CA SER A 675 -52.92 24.20 -5.64
C SER A 675 -54.22 24.52 -4.86
N PRO A 676 -54.31 24.14 -3.59
CA PRO A 676 -54.42 25.21 -2.62
C PRO A 676 -53.59 25.02 -1.33
N SER A 677 -53.04 26.15 -0.93
CA SER A 677 -52.60 26.55 0.40
C SER A 677 -53.70 26.55 1.42
N SER A 678 -53.42 26.23 2.67
CA SER A 678 -54.02 26.92 3.82
C SER A 678 -53.13 26.85 5.04
N SER A 679 -52.63 27.99 5.39
CA SER A 679 -52.19 28.46 6.69
C SER A 679 -53.29 28.35 7.75
N PHE A 680 -52.96 28.12 8.99
CA PHE A 680 -53.43 28.87 10.15
C PHE A 680 -52.63 28.58 11.42
N SER A 681 -52.23 29.53 12.05
CA SER A 681 -51.57 30.12 13.15
C SER A 681 -52.25 29.88 14.52
N HIS A 682 -51.39 29.96 15.55
CA HIS A 682 -51.53 30.50 16.93
C HIS A 682 -52.41 29.78 17.96
N SER A 683 -51.86 29.35 19.08
CA SER A 683 -51.73 30.12 20.34
C SER A 683 -51.50 29.17 21.54
N ALA A 684 -50.54 29.52 22.38
CA ALA A 684 -50.45 29.10 23.78
C ALA A 684 -51.44 29.96 24.59
N PRO A 685 -51.74 29.70 25.90
CA PRO A 685 -50.86 29.31 26.98
C PRO A 685 -51.50 28.47 28.12
N GLY A 686 -50.63 27.98 29.06
CA GLY A 686 -50.99 28.08 30.49
C GLY A 686 -51.05 26.81 31.33
N ALA A 687 -50.06 26.68 32.22
CA ALA A 687 -50.14 26.36 33.65
C ALA A 687 -50.46 24.95 34.17
N GLY A 688 -49.45 24.37 34.85
CA GLY A 688 -49.60 23.91 36.22
C GLY A 688 -49.98 22.45 36.46
N GLY A 689 -49.05 21.68 37.12
CA GLY A 689 -49.44 20.47 37.80
C GLY A 689 -48.25 19.57 38.14
N LYS A 690 -47.85 19.57 39.39
CA LYS A 690 -46.79 18.79 40.02
C LYS A 690 -47.13 17.26 40.14
N PRO A 691 -46.20 16.45 40.64
CA PRO A 691 -45.95 15.09 40.17
C PRO A 691 -46.64 14.02 41.06
N TYR A 692 -46.87 12.85 40.48
CA TYR A 692 -47.28 11.68 41.24
C TYR A 692 -46.19 10.62 41.17
N LYS A 693 -45.74 10.13 42.35
CA LYS A 693 -44.99 8.91 42.57
C LYS A 693 -45.96 7.75 42.65
N PRO A 694 -45.61 6.58 42.21
CA PRO A 694 -46.18 5.36 42.79
C PRO A 694 -45.14 4.53 43.56
N GLU A 695 -45.73 3.86 44.52
CA GLU A 695 -45.18 3.10 45.62
C GLU A 695 -44.50 1.82 45.25
N LYS A 696 -43.65 1.40 46.21
CA LYS A 696 -43.01 0.11 46.31
C LYS A 696 -44.02 -0.99 46.63
N GLU A 697 -43.97 -2.10 46.00
CA GLU A 697 -44.40 -3.38 46.57
C GLU A 697 -43.26 -4.40 46.70
N LYS A 698 -43.09 -4.84 47.94
CA LYS A 698 -42.21 -5.90 48.40
C LYS A 698 -42.93 -7.26 48.32
N LYS A 699 -42.11 -8.29 48.25
CA LYS A 699 -42.31 -9.71 48.69
C LYS A 699 -42.22 -10.71 47.52
N LYS A 700 -41.56 -11.85 47.64
CA LYS A 700 -41.07 -12.67 48.79
C LYS A 700 -39.92 -13.59 48.28
N ARG A 701 -38.97 -13.84 49.16
CA ARG A 701 -38.01 -14.97 49.13
C ARG A 701 -38.75 -16.31 49.18
N HIS A 702 -38.24 -17.29 48.40
CA HIS A 702 -38.24 -18.69 48.87
C HIS A 702 -36.90 -19.33 48.56
N PHE A 703 -36.32 -19.80 49.61
CA PHE A 703 -35.12 -20.56 49.83
C PHE A 703 -35.47 -22.05 49.70
N LEU A 704 -34.60 -22.85 49.10
CA LEU A 704 -34.38 -24.31 49.29
C LEU A 704 -33.53 -24.72 48.07
N GLY A 705 -32.33 -25.20 48.16
CA GLY A 705 -31.65 -26.05 49.12
C GLY A 705 -31.46 -27.44 48.55
N LEU A 706 -30.17 -27.85 48.47
CA LEU A 706 -29.62 -29.22 48.37
C LEU A 706 -29.20 -29.70 46.97
N LYS A 707 -27.86 -29.79 46.80
CA LYS A 707 -27.00 -31.00 46.90
C LYS A 707 -27.30 -32.11 45.86
N LYS A 708 -26.49 -32.25 44.88
CA LYS A 708 -25.30 -33.12 44.72
C LYS A 708 -24.62 -32.79 43.43
#